data_af3f69da6147879b262d9279333a280d
#
_entry.id   af3f69da6147879b262d9279333a280d
#
_cell.length_a   1.000
_cell.length_b   1.000
_cell.length_c   1.000
_cell.angle_alpha   90.00
_cell.angle_beta   90.00
_cell.angle_gamma   90.00
#
_symmetry.space_group_name_H-M   'P 1'
#
loop_
_entity.id
_entity.type
_entity.pdbx_description
1 polymer ?
#
loop_
_entity_poly.entity_id
_entity_poly.type
_entity_poly.pdbx_seq_one_letter_code
_entity_poly.pdbx_strand_id
1 'polypeptide(L)'
;MRSPYPHARIVSVDTATALAMPGVLQVVTGADLVAAGVKPIPGSSGFARADGSPGATPPRRALAHERVRFVGEAVAAVVALTLQQARDAAEAIAIDYDELPMVVDMNDATAPGAPVLCPEAPDNIAAETRYGNAEATAAAFASARHVVALDLVNQRVAALSLEPRSVLAGFDVASQRLTIRMSTQMPSGVRDSVCDALGMPKEAVRVVVGDVGGGFGMKTSVYPEDIAVAFCARALQRPVKWVADRSEEFVSSTHGRDLQSHAELALDEHGKILALRLASLANVGAYATGAGVAIQLLIGPWVQTSVYDIQTIDFHFKAVLTNTAPTSAYRGAGRPEAIFTMERLMDEAARQTGIDRIELRRRNFIQPTQMPYKNPMGQTYDTGRFESVMDQALALADWQGFDARAAESARRGLLRGQGIATFLEWTGGNVFEERVTVAVLAVGIIEVFSAVNAMGQGIATTLAQLVVDAFGVPINKVRVVLGDTDRGDGFGSAGSRSLFTGGSAVRIGAERTIDKARQLAAKEFEAAERDIEYADGRFKVAGTDLSIDLFALAARQSDQRIFMDSTSTVAGPTWPNGCHISEVEVDPQTGHVAVVAYASVNDVGRVVNPMIVRGQLDGGAVQGIGQALCEHLVYDRETGQPVTGSLMDYAAPRRQRPRLQDRNGPVHPLPEQPAGRQRCGRAGHHRRRAHGGQCRGRRAGAQWHGGAGPSVADAAVAIAALASDAGLRLINSSGFTKAGGFRRRHPARRSASGFPRAASQPDRR
;
A
#
# COMPACT_ATOMS: atom_id res chain seq x y z
N MET A 1 25.91 2.83 -10.29
CA MET A 1 26.68 3.43 -9.18
C MET A 1 25.78 4.26 -8.28
N ARG A 2 25.87 4.06 -6.98
CA ARG A 2 25.03 4.77 -5.98
C ARG A 2 25.90 5.51 -4.98
N SER A 3 25.35 6.59 -4.41
CA SER A 3 26.03 7.38 -3.39
C SER A 3 26.22 6.60 -2.09
N PRO A 4 27.43 6.58 -1.52
CA PRO A 4 27.64 6.14 -0.16
C PRO A 4 27.38 7.24 0.88
N TYR A 5 27.18 8.49 0.45
CA TYR A 5 26.99 9.65 1.32
C TYR A 5 25.51 9.99 1.47
N PRO A 6 25.08 10.36 2.69
CA PRO A 6 23.72 10.81 2.94
C PRO A 6 23.46 12.23 2.40
N HIS A 7 24.50 13.10 2.34
CA HIS A 7 24.41 14.44 1.81
C HIS A 7 25.80 14.91 1.38
N ALA A 8 25.99 15.14 0.09
CA ALA A 8 27.25 15.62 -0.42
C ALA A 8 27.06 16.36 -1.75
N ARG A 9 27.93 17.31 -2.06
CA ARG A 9 28.08 17.88 -3.39
C ARG A 9 28.91 16.92 -4.24
N ILE A 10 28.50 16.70 -5.47
CA ILE A 10 29.27 15.98 -6.49
C ILE A 10 30.24 16.99 -7.09
N VAL A 11 31.54 16.85 -6.80
CA VAL A 11 32.59 17.72 -7.33
C VAL A 11 32.98 17.30 -8.75
N SER A 12 33.22 16.00 -8.94
CA SER A 12 33.54 15.41 -10.24
C SER A 12 33.10 13.98 -10.34
N VAL A 13 32.86 13.51 -11.56
CA VAL A 13 32.60 12.11 -11.90
C VAL A 13 33.51 11.71 -13.04
N ASP A 14 34.56 10.93 -12.76
CA ASP A 14 35.47 10.42 -13.80
C ASP A 14 35.01 9.03 -14.24
N THR A 15 34.59 8.93 -15.49
CA THR A 15 34.09 7.71 -16.14
C THR A 15 35.09 7.10 -17.12
N ALA A 16 36.29 7.70 -17.31
CA ALA A 16 37.22 7.33 -18.36
C ALA A 16 37.68 5.86 -18.25
N THR A 17 38.05 5.44 -17.04
CA THR A 17 38.46 4.07 -16.78
C THR A 17 37.33 3.07 -17.05
N ALA A 18 36.12 3.36 -16.58
CA ALA A 18 34.94 2.54 -16.79
C ALA A 18 34.58 2.39 -18.28
N LEU A 19 34.63 3.49 -19.04
CA LEU A 19 34.36 3.48 -20.48
C LEU A 19 35.38 2.63 -21.29
N ALA A 20 36.63 2.57 -20.83
CA ALA A 20 37.69 1.82 -21.49
C ALA A 20 37.62 0.29 -21.21
N MET A 21 36.78 -0.15 -20.26
CA MET A 21 36.68 -1.56 -19.88
C MET A 21 36.03 -2.43 -20.96
N PRO A 22 36.49 -3.67 -21.16
CA PRO A 22 35.96 -4.57 -22.19
C PRO A 22 34.45 -4.85 -22.01
N GLY A 23 33.70 -4.67 -23.08
CA GLY A 23 32.26 -4.94 -23.12
C GLY A 23 31.38 -3.82 -22.58
N VAL A 24 31.93 -2.72 -22.09
CA VAL A 24 31.19 -1.52 -21.75
C VAL A 24 30.71 -0.82 -23.02
N LEU A 25 29.44 -0.51 -23.08
CA LEU A 25 28.79 0.12 -24.23
C LEU A 25 28.54 1.63 -23.99
N GLN A 26 28.22 1.97 -22.74
CA GLN A 26 27.88 3.33 -22.34
C GLN A 26 28.05 3.51 -20.83
N VAL A 27 28.53 4.67 -20.42
CA VAL A 27 28.42 5.18 -19.05
C VAL A 27 27.65 6.49 -19.11
N VAL A 28 26.66 6.67 -18.23
CA VAL A 28 25.80 7.85 -18.20
C VAL A 28 25.82 8.43 -16.79
N THR A 29 26.01 9.72 -16.67
CA THR A 29 26.00 10.49 -15.42
C THR A 29 24.78 11.40 -15.33
N GLY A 30 24.57 12.02 -14.16
CA GLY A 30 23.56 13.07 -14.01
C GLY A 30 23.76 14.25 -14.94
N ALA A 31 25.03 14.63 -15.20
CA ALA A 31 25.36 15.71 -16.12
C ALA A 31 24.97 15.38 -17.57
N ASP A 32 25.19 14.15 -18.01
CA ASP A 32 24.79 13.69 -19.36
C ASP A 32 23.27 13.74 -19.55
N LEU A 33 22.50 13.31 -18.54
CA LEU A 33 21.04 13.37 -18.60
C LEU A 33 20.53 14.82 -18.65
N VAL A 34 21.15 15.72 -17.88
CA VAL A 34 20.82 17.16 -17.92
C VAL A 34 21.15 17.76 -19.29
N ALA A 35 22.33 17.48 -19.82
CA ALA A 35 22.74 17.92 -21.15
C ALA A 35 21.82 17.39 -22.27
N ALA A 36 21.30 16.18 -22.11
CA ALA A 36 20.33 15.59 -23.02
C ALA A 36 18.87 16.11 -22.81
N GLY A 37 18.65 17.04 -21.89
CA GLY A 37 17.34 17.62 -21.63
C GLY A 37 16.37 16.71 -20.86
N VAL A 38 16.86 15.65 -20.19
CA VAL A 38 16.03 14.78 -19.37
C VAL A 38 15.52 15.53 -18.14
N LYS A 39 14.19 15.61 -18.00
CA LYS A 39 13.57 16.35 -16.91
C LYS A 39 13.61 15.56 -15.59
N PRO A 40 13.56 16.25 -14.44
CA PRO A 40 13.38 15.60 -13.15
C PRO A 40 12.05 14.82 -13.08
N ILE A 41 12.02 13.81 -12.23
CA ILE A 41 10.78 13.11 -11.88
C ILE A 41 9.86 14.13 -11.20
N PRO A 42 8.59 14.25 -11.64
CA PRO A 42 7.69 15.23 -11.07
C PRO A 42 7.50 14.99 -9.56
N GLY A 43 7.78 16.02 -8.77
CA GLY A 43 7.39 16.11 -7.37
C GLY A 43 6.15 16.98 -7.27
N SER A 44 5.19 16.60 -6.47
CA SER A 44 4.04 17.45 -6.16
C SER A 44 3.59 17.17 -4.76
N SER A 45 3.63 18.19 -3.91
CA SER A 45 3.05 18.05 -2.58
C SER A 45 1.52 18.13 -2.64
N GLY A 46 0.96 18.91 -3.55
CA GLY A 46 -0.46 19.26 -3.55
C GLY A 46 -0.90 20.04 -2.30
N PHE A 47 0.05 20.42 -1.45
CA PHE A 47 -0.13 21.13 -0.18
C PHE A 47 0.74 22.37 -0.13
N ALA A 48 0.38 23.29 0.76
CA ALA A 48 1.15 24.51 1.03
C ALA A 48 1.99 24.35 2.32
N ARG A 49 2.90 25.26 2.51
CA ARG A 49 3.61 25.52 3.76
C ARG A 49 2.76 26.45 4.66
N ALA A 50 3.18 26.62 5.92
CA ALA A 50 2.49 27.46 6.89
C ALA A 50 2.29 28.92 6.44
N ASP A 51 3.24 29.43 5.67
CA ASP A 51 3.22 30.80 5.13
C ASP A 51 2.37 30.96 3.86
N GLY A 52 1.71 29.89 3.41
CA GLY A 52 0.91 29.86 2.19
C GLY A 52 1.71 29.65 0.90
N SER A 53 3.03 29.58 0.97
CA SER A 53 3.86 29.26 -0.20
C SER A 53 3.61 27.80 -0.65
N PRO A 54 3.85 27.48 -1.95
CA PRO A 54 3.75 26.10 -2.43
C PRO A 54 4.67 25.16 -1.63
N GLY A 55 4.25 23.93 -1.45
CA GLY A 55 5.06 22.93 -0.78
C GLY A 55 6.38 22.69 -1.48
N ALA A 56 7.45 22.54 -0.71
CA ALA A 56 8.79 22.33 -1.22
C ALA A 56 8.95 20.95 -1.86
N THR A 57 9.42 20.94 -3.10
CA THR A 57 9.62 19.72 -3.89
C THR A 57 11.00 19.71 -4.53
N PRO A 58 12.06 19.32 -3.79
CA PRO A 58 13.39 19.22 -4.37
C PRO A 58 13.40 18.40 -5.66
N PRO A 59 14.05 18.84 -6.75
CA PRO A 59 14.01 18.15 -8.03
C PRO A 59 14.71 16.79 -7.95
N ARG A 60 13.95 15.68 -8.09
CA ARG A 60 14.45 14.31 -8.13
C ARG A 60 14.83 13.92 -9.55
N ARG A 61 16.11 13.78 -9.83
CA ARG A 61 16.60 13.38 -11.15
C ARG A 61 16.77 11.86 -11.25
N ALA A 62 16.81 11.33 -12.47
CA ALA A 62 17.07 9.91 -12.71
C ALA A 62 18.49 9.49 -12.27
N LEU A 63 19.47 10.38 -12.43
CA LEU A 63 20.80 10.29 -11.83
C LEU A 63 21.10 11.62 -11.15
N ALA A 64 21.65 11.58 -9.95
CA ALA A 64 22.01 12.77 -9.21
C ALA A 64 22.98 13.65 -9.99
N HIS A 65 22.72 14.95 -10.00
CA HIS A 65 23.55 15.98 -10.58
C HIS A 65 23.81 17.04 -9.51
N GLU A 66 25.02 17.55 -9.41
CA GLU A 66 25.46 18.53 -8.42
C GLU A 66 25.45 18.04 -6.96
N ARG A 67 24.45 17.25 -6.53
CA ARG A 67 24.30 16.88 -5.12
C ARG A 67 23.60 15.55 -4.95
N VAL A 68 24.05 14.76 -3.97
CA VAL A 68 23.34 13.59 -3.44
C VAL A 68 22.67 13.95 -2.11
N ARG A 69 21.53 13.33 -1.82
CA ARG A 69 20.68 13.70 -0.69
C ARG A 69 20.36 12.54 0.27
N PHE A 70 20.67 11.30 -0.11
CA PHE A 70 20.54 10.13 0.75
C PHE A 70 21.46 8.99 0.28
N VAL A 71 21.82 8.11 1.20
CA VAL A 71 22.60 6.90 0.91
C VAL A 71 21.81 5.97 -0.01
N GLY A 72 22.39 5.59 -1.15
CA GLY A 72 21.73 4.75 -2.16
C GLY A 72 21.13 5.54 -3.33
N GLU A 73 21.24 6.85 -3.35
CA GLU A 73 20.83 7.66 -4.50
C GLU A 73 21.67 7.35 -5.75
N ALA A 74 21.03 7.17 -6.89
CA ALA A 74 21.71 6.82 -8.14
C ALA A 74 22.51 8.01 -8.68
N VAL A 75 23.78 7.81 -9.03
CA VAL A 75 24.69 8.87 -9.53
C VAL A 75 25.12 8.59 -10.96
N ALA A 76 25.43 7.35 -11.30
CA ALA A 76 25.82 6.97 -12.64
C ALA A 76 25.26 5.60 -13.03
N ALA A 77 25.06 5.37 -14.32
CA ALA A 77 24.60 4.11 -14.88
C ALA A 77 25.61 3.59 -15.90
N VAL A 78 25.95 2.30 -15.83
CA VAL A 78 26.82 1.61 -16.78
C VAL A 78 26.00 0.61 -17.56
N VAL A 79 26.12 0.62 -18.89
CA VAL A 79 25.56 -0.38 -19.78
C VAL A 79 26.71 -1.19 -20.39
N ALA A 80 26.68 -2.50 -20.20
CA ALA A 80 27.68 -3.43 -20.75
C ALA A 80 27.01 -4.69 -21.33
N LEU A 81 27.79 -5.52 -22.01
CA LEU A 81 27.30 -6.77 -22.63
C LEU A 81 26.83 -7.79 -21.60
N THR A 82 27.44 -7.80 -20.40
CA THR A 82 27.07 -8.67 -19.29
C THR A 82 26.91 -7.90 -18.00
N LEU A 83 26.13 -8.44 -17.05
CA LEU A 83 25.96 -7.86 -15.74
C LEU A 83 27.28 -7.71 -14.96
N GLN A 84 28.18 -8.73 -15.08
CA GLN A 84 29.46 -8.68 -14.41
C GLN A 84 30.32 -7.52 -14.93
N GLN A 85 30.43 -7.38 -16.26
CA GLN A 85 31.15 -6.24 -16.87
C GLN A 85 30.55 -4.89 -16.45
N ALA A 86 29.21 -4.80 -16.35
CA ALA A 86 28.58 -3.56 -15.90
C ALA A 86 28.90 -3.25 -14.43
N ARG A 87 28.98 -4.26 -13.56
CA ARG A 87 29.36 -4.10 -12.15
C ARG A 87 30.82 -3.72 -11.99
N ASP A 88 31.72 -4.44 -12.63
CA ASP A 88 33.15 -4.17 -12.59
C ASP A 88 33.45 -2.73 -13.08
N ALA A 89 32.82 -2.31 -14.16
CA ALA A 89 32.97 -0.96 -14.68
C ALA A 89 32.31 0.10 -13.78
N ALA A 90 31.19 -0.20 -13.11
CA ALA A 90 30.59 0.72 -12.15
C ALA A 90 31.51 0.97 -10.94
N GLU A 91 32.25 -0.04 -10.49
CA GLU A 91 33.27 0.09 -9.42
C GLU A 91 34.48 0.92 -9.85
N ALA A 92 34.77 0.99 -11.18
CA ALA A 92 35.85 1.77 -11.72
C ALA A 92 35.54 3.26 -11.95
N ILE A 93 34.29 3.70 -11.68
CA ILE A 93 33.91 5.12 -11.74
C ILE A 93 34.43 5.79 -10.48
N ALA A 94 35.27 6.82 -10.63
CA ALA A 94 35.74 7.64 -9.53
C ALA A 94 34.84 8.88 -9.37
N ILE A 95 34.36 9.10 -8.16
CA ILE A 95 33.50 10.25 -7.83
C ILE A 95 34.10 10.99 -6.65
N ASP A 96 34.38 12.29 -6.85
CA ASP A 96 34.78 13.17 -5.74
C ASP A 96 33.54 13.81 -5.11
N TYR A 97 33.46 13.70 -3.82
CA TYR A 97 32.37 14.27 -3.02
C TYR A 97 32.90 15.29 -2.03
N ASP A 98 32.15 16.36 -1.85
CA ASP A 98 32.35 17.33 -0.78
C ASP A 98 31.15 17.17 0.19
N GLU A 99 31.43 16.61 1.36
CA GLU A 99 30.42 16.27 2.36
C GLU A 99 29.70 17.53 2.86
N LEU A 100 28.39 17.43 3.02
CA LEU A 100 27.53 18.49 3.53
C LEU A 100 26.89 18.05 4.86
N PRO A 101 26.55 19.01 5.73
CA PRO A 101 25.77 18.70 6.92
C PRO A 101 24.50 17.95 6.58
N MET A 102 24.18 16.90 7.34
CA MET A 102 23.03 16.05 7.09
C MET A 102 22.16 15.91 8.35
N VAL A 103 20.91 15.48 8.16
CA VAL A 103 19.99 15.13 9.24
C VAL A 103 19.04 14.03 8.78
N VAL A 104 18.86 12.98 9.58
CA VAL A 104 18.02 11.82 9.27
C VAL A 104 16.81 11.68 10.20
N ASP A 105 16.86 12.30 11.38
CA ASP A 105 15.73 12.32 12.32
C ASP A 105 14.86 13.56 12.10
N MET A 106 13.53 13.39 12.12
CA MET A 106 12.60 14.47 11.82
C MET A 106 12.53 15.54 12.92
N ASN A 107 12.78 15.18 14.18
CA ASN A 107 12.83 16.17 15.26
C ASN A 107 14.11 17.02 15.16
N ASP A 108 15.23 16.37 14.88
CA ASP A 108 16.50 17.07 14.66
C ASP A 108 16.41 17.98 13.42
N ALA A 109 15.72 17.52 12.36
CA ALA A 109 15.52 18.29 11.13
C ALA A 109 14.68 19.56 11.33
N THR A 110 13.74 19.54 12.28
CA THR A 110 12.88 20.71 12.59
C THR A 110 13.37 21.53 13.78
N ALA A 111 14.50 21.14 14.38
CA ALA A 111 15.09 21.87 15.51
C ALA A 111 15.75 23.19 15.04
N PRO A 112 15.79 24.23 15.90
CA PRO A 112 16.51 25.45 15.60
C PRO A 112 18.00 25.17 15.30
N GLY A 113 18.49 25.69 14.15
CA GLY A 113 19.87 25.48 13.71
C GLY A 113 20.13 24.20 12.94
N ALA A 114 19.12 23.42 12.62
CA ALA A 114 19.22 22.25 11.75
C ALA A 114 19.79 22.61 10.37
N PRO A 115 20.52 21.71 9.70
CA PRO A 115 20.98 21.91 8.34
C PRO A 115 19.78 22.14 7.39
N VAL A 116 19.87 23.19 6.55
CA VAL A 116 18.84 23.46 5.53
C VAL A 116 19.06 22.52 4.35
N LEU A 117 18.13 21.60 4.13
CA LEU A 117 18.22 20.59 3.07
C LEU A 117 17.67 21.10 1.73
N CYS A 118 16.74 22.04 1.77
CA CYS A 118 16.10 22.63 0.61
C CYS A 118 15.88 24.14 0.86
N PRO A 119 16.38 25.04 -0.01
CA PRO A 119 16.21 26.47 0.18
C PRO A 119 14.75 26.92 0.29
N GLU A 120 13.84 26.24 -0.43
CA GLU A 120 12.40 26.50 -0.41
C GLU A 120 11.74 26.08 0.91
N ALA A 121 12.44 25.31 1.75
CA ALA A 121 11.99 24.86 3.07
C ALA A 121 13.12 25.05 4.10
N PRO A 122 13.42 26.28 4.54
CA PRO A 122 14.53 26.56 5.44
C PRO A 122 14.40 25.94 6.84
N ASP A 123 13.19 25.54 7.21
CA ASP A 123 12.84 24.77 8.43
C ASP A 123 12.70 23.25 8.18
N ASN A 124 13.07 22.79 6.98
CA ASN A 124 12.90 21.41 6.48
C ASN A 124 11.46 20.89 6.48
N ILE A 125 10.44 21.75 6.66
CA ILE A 125 9.03 21.39 6.54
C ILE A 125 8.61 21.58 5.07
N ALA A 126 8.47 20.47 4.33
CA ALA A 126 8.08 20.52 2.93
C ALA A 126 6.66 21.03 2.74
N ALA A 127 5.74 20.61 3.60
CA ALA A 127 4.34 21.02 3.57
C ALA A 127 3.68 20.73 4.91
N GLU A 128 2.56 21.38 5.19
CA GLU A 128 1.74 21.08 6.37
C GLU A 128 0.25 21.21 6.09
N THR A 129 -0.56 20.66 6.98
CA THR A 129 -2.02 20.78 6.92
C THR A 129 -2.64 20.74 8.30
N ARG A 130 -3.78 21.43 8.42
CA ARG A 130 -4.59 21.47 9.66
C ARG A 130 -6.01 21.09 9.35
N TYR A 131 -6.65 20.41 10.30
CA TYR A 131 -8.04 19.98 10.20
C TYR A 131 -8.75 20.23 11.52
N GLY A 132 -10.05 20.55 11.44
CA GLY A 132 -10.90 20.74 12.60
C GLY A 132 -10.96 22.17 13.09
N ASN A 133 -11.25 22.32 14.39
CA ASN A 133 -11.43 23.62 15.05
C ASN A 133 -10.69 23.64 16.38
N ALA A 134 -9.57 24.35 16.45
CA ALA A 134 -8.71 24.41 17.63
C ALA A 134 -9.41 25.02 18.84
N GLU A 135 -10.26 26.06 18.66
CA GLU A 135 -11.00 26.72 19.75
C GLU A 135 -12.05 25.79 20.36
N ALA A 136 -12.88 25.16 19.52
CA ALA A 136 -13.87 24.18 19.97
C ALA A 136 -13.21 22.99 20.67
N THR A 137 -12.06 22.52 20.14
CA THR A 137 -11.28 21.44 20.73
C THR A 137 -10.73 21.86 22.10
N ALA A 138 -10.13 23.04 22.20
CA ALA A 138 -9.61 23.54 23.47
C ALA A 138 -10.74 23.68 24.54
N ALA A 139 -11.94 24.13 24.14
CA ALA A 139 -13.11 24.20 25.03
C ALA A 139 -13.55 22.80 25.51
N ALA A 140 -13.56 21.80 24.61
CA ALA A 140 -13.86 20.41 24.95
C ALA A 140 -12.82 19.82 25.93
N PHE A 141 -11.56 20.08 25.73
CA PHE A 141 -10.49 19.66 26.65
C PHE A 141 -10.60 20.33 28.03
N ALA A 142 -11.00 21.61 28.09
CA ALA A 142 -11.18 22.32 29.33
C ALA A 142 -12.36 21.78 30.16
N SER A 143 -13.38 21.20 29.51
CA SER A 143 -14.56 20.60 30.18
C SER A 143 -14.40 19.08 30.43
N ALA A 144 -13.32 18.46 29.91
CA ALA A 144 -13.11 17.03 30.02
C ALA A 144 -12.86 16.59 31.47
N ARG A 145 -13.44 15.45 31.87
CA ARG A 145 -13.14 14.78 33.13
C ARG A 145 -11.80 14.06 33.10
N HIS A 146 -11.50 13.47 31.93
CA HIS A 146 -10.25 12.73 31.71
C HIS A 146 -9.58 13.23 30.42
N VAL A 147 -8.27 13.44 30.50
CA VAL A 147 -7.43 13.76 29.34
C VAL A 147 -6.33 12.73 29.28
N VAL A 148 -6.28 12.02 28.18
CA VAL A 148 -5.28 10.98 27.91
C VAL A 148 -4.33 11.48 26.85
N ALA A 149 -3.03 11.37 27.06
CA ALA A 149 -2.02 11.81 26.11
C ALA A 149 -0.98 10.71 25.88
N LEU A 150 -0.57 10.54 24.62
CA LEU A 150 0.47 9.59 24.20
C LEU A 150 1.39 10.23 23.17
N ASP A 151 2.70 9.94 23.33
CA ASP A 151 3.69 10.11 22.28
C ASP A 151 3.90 8.78 21.57
N LEU A 152 3.63 8.74 20.28
CA LEU A 152 3.58 7.53 19.48
C LEU A 152 4.55 7.59 18.31
N VAL A 153 5.19 6.47 18.01
CA VAL A 153 6.08 6.32 16.86
C VAL A 153 5.58 5.18 15.99
N ASN A 154 5.27 5.49 14.74
CA ASN A 154 5.14 4.52 13.66
C ASN A 154 6.48 4.46 12.95
N GLN A 155 7.30 3.46 13.27
CA GLN A 155 8.67 3.35 12.76
C GLN A 155 8.70 3.13 11.24
N ARG A 156 9.78 3.57 10.63
CA ARG A 156 10.04 3.35 9.21
C ARG A 156 10.18 1.86 8.89
N VAL A 157 9.53 1.42 7.80
CA VAL A 157 9.58 0.03 7.33
C VAL A 157 9.83 -0.03 5.82
N ALA A 158 10.50 -1.08 5.36
CA ALA A 158 10.73 -1.37 3.95
C ALA A 158 9.65 -2.30 3.40
N ALA A 159 9.18 -2.05 2.17
CA ALA A 159 8.28 -2.95 1.49
C ALA A 159 9.09 -4.12 0.89
N LEU A 160 8.93 -5.32 1.45
CA LEU A 160 9.67 -6.51 1.05
C LEU A 160 8.88 -7.33 0.02
N SER A 161 8.75 -6.85 -1.23
CA SER A 161 8.27 -7.70 -2.31
C SER A 161 9.34 -8.76 -2.65
N LEU A 162 8.92 -10.03 -2.87
CA LEU A 162 9.87 -11.10 -3.22
C LEU A 162 10.58 -10.82 -4.53
N GLU A 163 9.87 -10.31 -5.53
CA GLU A 163 10.45 -9.78 -6.76
C GLU A 163 10.93 -8.35 -6.51
N PRO A 164 12.26 -8.08 -6.57
CA PRO A 164 12.78 -6.71 -6.57
C PRO A 164 12.30 -5.93 -7.80
N ARG A 165 12.53 -4.62 -7.81
CA ARG A 165 12.24 -3.78 -8.98
C ARG A 165 13.09 -4.22 -10.16
N SER A 166 12.48 -4.20 -11.35
CA SER A 166 13.15 -4.56 -12.60
C SER A 166 12.56 -3.81 -13.77
N VAL A 167 13.40 -3.51 -14.74
CA VAL A 167 13.03 -2.85 -15.99
C VAL A 167 13.88 -3.39 -17.16
N LEU A 168 13.21 -3.63 -18.29
CA LEU A 168 13.81 -3.95 -19.59
C LEU A 168 13.21 -3.00 -20.62
N ALA A 169 14.02 -2.11 -21.17
CA ALA A 169 13.61 -1.20 -22.23
C ALA A 169 14.27 -1.56 -23.56
N GLY A 170 13.51 -1.44 -24.65
CA GLY A 170 14.01 -1.60 -26.00
C GLY A 170 13.43 -0.54 -26.92
N PHE A 171 14.27 0.03 -27.78
CA PHE A 171 13.87 1.05 -28.75
C PHE A 171 13.90 0.49 -30.17
N ASP A 172 12.78 0.55 -30.85
CA ASP A 172 12.65 0.20 -32.27
C ASP A 172 12.85 1.44 -33.13
N VAL A 173 13.96 1.45 -33.88
CA VAL A 173 14.35 2.58 -34.76
C VAL A 173 13.37 2.76 -35.91
N ALA A 174 12.80 1.69 -36.46
CA ALA A 174 11.91 1.79 -37.60
C ALA A 174 10.58 2.47 -37.24
N SER A 175 10.00 2.12 -36.10
CA SER A 175 8.76 2.70 -35.60
C SER A 175 8.96 3.89 -34.64
N GLN A 176 10.21 4.20 -34.28
CA GLN A 176 10.57 5.22 -33.26
C GLN A 176 9.87 4.96 -31.91
N ARG A 177 9.64 3.69 -31.58
CA ARG A 177 8.91 3.28 -30.35
C ARG A 177 9.83 2.73 -29.28
N LEU A 178 9.57 3.16 -28.06
CA LEU A 178 10.16 2.62 -26.84
C LEU A 178 9.17 1.65 -26.19
N THR A 179 9.59 0.39 -26.02
CA THR A 179 8.81 -0.60 -25.26
C THR A 179 9.53 -0.91 -23.95
N ILE A 180 8.82 -0.75 -22.84
CA ILE A 180 9.34 -0.97 -21.49
C ILE A 180 8.56 -2.13 -20.86
N ARG A 181 9.28 -3.21 -20.49
CA ARG A 181 8.76 -4.30 -19.68
C ARG A 181 9.28 -4.14 -18.26
N MET A 182 8.40 -4.12 -17.27
CA MET A 182 8.81 -3.81 -15.91
C MET A 182 7.86 -4.34 -14.85
N SER A 183 8.30 -4.33 -13.60
CA SER A 183 7.48 -4.64 -12.44
C SER A 183 6.90 -3.37 -11.84
N THR A 184 5.68 -2.97 -12.26
CA THR A 184 4.98 -1.79 -11.72
C THR A 184 3.51 -2.09 -11.44
N GLN A 185 2.91 -1.31 -10.56
CA GLN A 185 1.47 -1.30 -10.27
C GLN A 185 0.70 -0.32 -11.16
N MET A 186 1.40 0.60 -11.83
CA MET A 186 0.82 1.77 -12.51
C MET A 186 1.38 1.93 -13.94
N PRO A 187 1.07 1.03 -14.89
CA PRO A 187 1.69 1.06 -16.22
C PRO A 187 1.51 2.38 -16.94
N SER A 188 0.28 2.93 -16.96
CA SER A 188 -0.02 4.21 -17.63
C SER A 188 0.70 5.39 -16.95
N GLY A 189 0.71 5.42 -15.61
CA GLY A 189 1.40 6.48 -14.86
C GLY A 189 2.91 6.48 -15.07
N VAL A 190 3.53 5.28 -15.14
CA VAL A 190 4.96 5.16 -15.47
C VAL A 190 5.22 5.56 -16.91
N ARG A 191 4.40 5.11 -17.88
CA ARG A 191 4.51 5.57 -19.28
C ARG A 191 4.51 7.09 -19.36
N ASP A 192 3.53 7.73 -18.74
CA ASP A 192 3.35 9.18 -18.80
C ASP A 192 4.55 9.91 -18.16
N SER A 193 5.07 9.39 -17.04
CA SER A 193 6.27 9.93 -16.39
C SER A 193 7.54 9.78 -17.25
N VAL A 194 7.69 8.64 -17.93
CA VAL A 194 8.82 8.42 -18.87
C VAL A 194 8.69 9.34 -20.09
N CYS A 195 7.47 9.50 -20.64
CA CYS A 195 7.20 10.41 -21.74
C CYS A 195 7.58 11.85 -21.37
N ASP A 196 7.17 12.33 -20.19
CA ASP A 196 7.50 13.67 -19.73
C ASP A 196 9.00 13.85 -19.50
N ALA A 197 9.65 12.89 -18.83
CA ALA A 197 11.08 12.96 -18.54
C ALA A 197 11.95 12.96 -19.82
N LEU A 198 11.62 12.12 -20.81
CA LEU A 198 12.37 11.96 -22.04
C LEU A 198 11.89 12.84 -23.20
N GLY A 199 10.85 13.63 -23.02
CA GLY A 199 10.26 14.47 -24.06
C GLY A 199 9.68 13.65 -25.23
N MET A 200 9.05 12.50 -24.95
CA MET A 200 8.47 11.60 -25.95
C MET A 200 6.92 11.67 -25.94
N PRO A 201 6.25 11.58 -27.11
CA PRO A 201 4.79 11.48 -27.15
C PRO A 201 4.32 10.13 -26.60
N LYS A 202 3.11 10.07 -26.06
CA LYS A 202 2.54 8.87 -25.44
C LYS A 202 2.49 7.66 -26.38
N GLU A 203 2.19 7.88 -27.62
CA GLU A 203 2.08 6.87 -28.67
C GLU A 203 3.42 6.21 -29.01
N ALA A 204 4.51 6.89 -28.71
CA ALA A 204 5.87 6.38 -28.90
C ALA A 204 6.37 5.54 -27.73
N VAL A 205 5.62 5.45 -26.64
CA VAL A 205 6.02 4.66 -25.45
C VAL A 205 4.95 3.64 -25.09
N ARG A 206 5.36 2.37 -24.99
CA ARG A 206 4.53 1.27 -24.50
C ARG A 206 5.11 0.71 -23.23
N VAL A 207 4.30 0.56 -22.20
CA VAL A 207 4.64 -0.17 -20.98
C VAL A 207 3.86 -1.48 -20.93
N VAL A 208 4.59 -2.58 -20.68
CA VAL A 208 4.03 -3.93 -20.59
C VAL A 208 4.42 -4.53 -19.25
N VAL A 209 3.43 -4.97 -18.50
CA VAL A 209 3.57 -5.57 -17.18
C VAL A 209 2.92 -6.94 -17.21
N GLY A 210 3.67 -7.97 -16.86
CA GLY A 210 3.16 -9.31 -16.64
C GLY A 210 2.69 -9.51 -15.19
N ASP A 211 2.81 -10.75 -14.70
CA ASP A 211 2.63 -11.04 -13.29
C ASP A 211 3.78 -10.45 -12.47
N VAL A 212 3.44 -9.66 -11.46
CA VAL A 212 4.41 -9.00 -10.59
C VAL A 212 4.51 -9.76 -9.27
N GLY A 213 5.71 -10.04 -8.82
CA GLY A 213 6.02 -10.79 -7.59
C GLY A 213 5.91 -9.97 -6.30
N GLY A 214 4.80 -9.24 -6.16
CA GLY A 214 4.51 -8.33 -5.06
C GLY A 214 4.79 -6.87 -5.39
N GLY A 215 3.97 -5.97 -4.86
CA GLY A 215 4.13 -4.51 -5.02
C GLY A 215 3.95 -3.77 -3.71
N PHE A 216 2.87 -4.05 -3.00
CA PHE A 216 2.52 -3.49 -1.67
C PHE A 216 2.51 -1.96 -1.60
N GLY A 217 2.38 -1.28 -2.75
CA GLY A 217 2.44 0.18 -2.86
C GLY A 217 3.82 0.71 -3.29
N MET A 218 4.91 0.04 -3.00
CA MET A 218 6.26 0.47 -3.38
C MET A 218 6.39 0.64 -4.90
N LYS A 219 5.77 -0.22 -5.70
CA LYS A 219 5.85 -0.20 -7.17
C LYS A 219 4.78 0.69 -7.83
N THR A 220 4.25 1.71 -7.12
CA THR A 220 3.23 2.63 -7.67
C THR A 220 3.80 3.87 -8.37
N SER A 221 5.09 4.17 -8.18
CA SER A 221 5.73 5.35 -8.75
C SER A 221 6.77 4.96 -9.80
N VAL A 222 7.10 5.90 -10.69
CA VAL A 222 8.29 5.78 -11.52
C VAL A 222 9.54 5.96 -10.64
N TYR A 223 10.58 5.20 -10.96
CA TYR A 223 11.86 5.27 -10.27
C TYR A 223 12.96 5.83 -11.18
N PRO A 224 14.05 6.36 -10.59
CA PRO A 224 15.21 6.82 -11.32
C PRO A 224 15.72 5.84 -12.37
N GLU A 225 15.79 4.57 -12.01
CA GLU A 225 16.29 3.49 -12.87
C GLU A 225 15.40 3.27 -14.10
N ASP A 226 14.09 3.46 -13.99
CA ASP A 226 13.15 3.29 -15.11
C ASP A 226 13.47 4.28 -16.23
N ILE A 227 13.76 5.53 -15.86
CA ILE A 227 14.10 6.61 -16.79
C ILE A 227 15.52 6.42 -17.35
N ALA A 228 16.50 6.08 -16.49
CA ALA A 228 17.89 5.90 -16.91
C ALA A 228 18.02 4.73 -17.92
N VAL A 229 17.36 3.58 -17.65
CA VAL A 229 17.36 2.42 -18.55
C VAL A 229 16.62 2.73 -19.85
N ALA A 230 15.50 3.44 -19.80
CA ALA A 230 14.76 3.87 -20.98
C ALA A 230 15.60 4.83 -21.85
N PHE A 231 16.30 5.77 -21.22
CA PHE A 231 17.25 6.69 -21.90
C PHE A 231 18.38 5.91 -22.59
N CYS A 232 19.05 5.01 -21.86
CA CYS A 232 20.16 4.22 -22.42
C CYS A 232 19.69 3.31 -23.57
N ALA A 233 18.53 2.69 -23.48
CA ALA A 233 17.98 1.85 -24.54
C ALA A 233 17.72 2.64 -25.82
N ARG A 234 17.19 3.87 -25.68
CA ARG A 234 16.98 4.80 -26.82
C ARG A 234 18.30 5.27 -27.43
N ALA A 235 19.27 5.67 -26.59
CA ALA A 235 20.57 6.17 -27.03
C ALA A 235 21.39 5.08 -27.76
N LEU A 236 21.42 3.87 -27.23
CA LEU A 236 22.13 2.73 -27.80
C LEU A 236 21.37 2.01 -28.92
N GLN A 237 20.07 2.29 -29.08
CA GLN A 237 19.19 1.55 -30.01
C GLN A 237 19.25 0.02 -29.78
N ARG A 238 19.39 -0.39 -28.52
CA ARG A 238 19.51 -1.78 -28.07
C ARG A 238 18.67 -2.02 -26.82
N PRO A 239 18.23 -3.27 -26.58
CA PRO A 239 17.61 -3.61 -25.32
C PRO A 239 18.58 -3.42 -24.15
N VAL A 240 18.12 -2.71 -23.10
CA VAL A 240 18.85 -2.52 -21.84
C VAL A 240 18.00 -3.04 -20.71
N LYS A 241 18.60 -3.86 -19.83
CA LYS A 241 17.93 -4.48 -18.68
C LYS A 241 18.64 -4.12 -17.38
N TRP A 242 17.85 -3.81 -16.37
CA TRP A 242 18.29 -3.66 -14.99
C TRP A 242 17.38 -4.46 -14.06
N VAL A 243 17.97 -5.08 -13.04
CA VAL A 243 17.25 -5.77 -11.95
C VAL A 243 17.97 -5.43 -10.65
N ALA A 244 17.26 -4.90 -9.69
CA ALA A 244 17.81 -4.61 -8.36
C ALA A 244 18.20 -5.91 -7.65
N ASP A 245 19.33 -5.91 -6.96
CA ASP A 245 19.54 -6.90 -5.91
C ASP A 245 18.81 -6.48 -4.61
N ARG A 246 18.77 -7.35 -3.61
CA ARG A 246 17.99 -7.10 -2.40
C ARG A 246 18.56 -5.94 -1.57
N SER A 247 19.86 -5.82 -1.46
CA SER A 247 20.50 -4.74 -0.72
C SER A 247 20.31 -3.40 -1.42
N GLU A 248 20.43 -3.39 -2.74
CA GLU A 248 20.12 -2.21 -3.57
C GLU A 248 18.66 -1.77 -3.40
N GLU A 249 17.71 -2.71 -3.33
CA GLU A 249 16.31 -2.44 -3.10
C GLU A 249 16.07 -1.72 -1.76
N PHE A 250 16.73 -2.15 -0.67
CA PHE A 250 16.60 -1.53 0.65
C PHE A 250 17.01 -0.05 0.66
N VAL A 251 18.07 0.30 -0.04
CA VAL A 251 18.62 1.67 0.01
C VAL A 251 18.05 2.60 -1.06
N SER A 252 17.41 2.06 -2.11
CA SER A 252 16.97 2.85 -3.27
C SER A 252 15.46 2.88 -3.50
N SER A 253 14.71 1.96 -2.90
CA SER A 253 13.25 1.99 -2.98
C SER A 253 12.64 3.00 -2.02
N THR A 254 11.38 3.32 -2.23
CA THR A 254 10.63 4.12 -1.26
C THR A 254 10.23 3.28 -0.06
N HIS A 255 10.27 3.88 1.12
CA HIS A 255 9.88 3.27 2.39
C HIS A 255 8.47 3.66 2.80
N GLY A 256 7.92 3.00 3.82
CA GLY A 256 6.61 3.31 4.39
C GLY A 256 6.69 3.80 5.83
N ARG A 257 5.58 4.36 6.31
CA ARG A 257 5.41 4.88 7.68
C ARG A 257 6.33 6.05 7.99
N ASP A 258 7.05 6.01 9.14
CA ASP A 258 7.97 7.03 9.67
C ASP A 258 7.23 8.29 10.12
N LEU A 259 6.32 8.10 11.06
CA LEU A 259 5.48 9.14 11.64
C LEU A 259 5.65 9.17 13.16
N GLN A 260 5.84 10.35 13.72
CA GLN A 260 5.79 10.61 15.15
C GLN A 260 4.60 11.49 15.46
N SER A 261 3.84 11.14 16.48
CA SER A 261 2.59 11.81 16.83
C SER A 261 2.49 12.04 18.33
N HIS A 262 2.13 13.27 18.71
CA HIS A 262 1.57 13.56 20.02
C HIS A 262 0.06 13.57 19.88
N ALA A 263 -0.62 12.66 20.59
CA ALA A 263 -2.06 12.44 20.45
C ALA A 263 -2.75 12.56 21.81
N GLU A 264 -3.85 13.30 21.88
CA GLU A 264 -4.60 13.55 23.10
C GLU A 264 -6.09 13.30 22.89
N LEU A 265 -6.71 12.63 23.86
CA LEU A 265 -8.14 12.30 23.87
C LEU A 265 -8.81 12.90 25.11
N ALA A 266 -9.83 13.70 24.89
CA ALA A 266 -10.67 14.28 25.95
C ALA A 266 -11.93 13.44 26.13
N LEU A 267 -12.24 13.02 27.38
CA LEU A 267 -13.43 12.22 27.70
C LEU A 267 -14.21 12.86 28.88
N ASP A 268 -15.50 12.62 28.87
CA ASP A 268 -16.37 12.95 30.02
C ASP A 268 -16.25 11.92 31.17
N GLU A 269 -17.03 12.09 32.22
CA GLU A 269 -17.08 11.19 33.39
C GLU A 269 -17.58 9.77 33.06
N HIS A 270 -18.29 9.61 31.95
CA HIS A 270 -18.83 8.33 31.48
C HIS A 270 -17.95 7.66 30.44
N GLY A 271 -16.80 8.26 30.07
CA GLY A 271 -15.89 7.77 29.05
C GLY A 271 -16.36 8.04 27.62
N LYS A 272 -17.32 8.98 27.42
CA LYS A 272 -17.65 9.43 26.07
C LYS A 272 -16.57 10.40 25.57
N ILE A 273 -16.12 10.20 24.35
CA ILE A 273 -15.11 11.05 23.72
C ILE A 273 -15.74 12.41 23.38
N LEU A 274 -15.11 13.46 23.86
CA LEU A 274 -15.50 14.85 23.63
C LEU A 274 -14.71 15.46 22.46
N ALA A 275 -13.40 15.17 22.40
CA ALA A 275 -12.52 15.70 21.35
C ALA A 275 -11.26 14.86 21.20
N LEU A 276 -10.66 14.98 20.00
CA LEU A 276 -9.34 14.40 19.68
C LEU A 276 -8.42 15.50 19.16
N ARG A 277 -7.21 15.60 19.73
CA ARG A 277 -6.15 16.50 19.28
C ARG A 277 -4.92 15.71 18.86
N LEU A 278 -4.30 16.10 17.75
CA LEU A 278 -3.16 15.39 17.18
C LEU A 278 -2.17 16.36 16.54
N ALA A 279 -0.90 16.22 16.90
CA ALA A 279 0.23 16.87 16.21
C ALA A 279 1.20 15.81 15.74
N SER A 280 1.52 15.81 14.43
CA SER A 280 2.36 14.77 13.82
C SER A 280 3.45 15.33 12.95
N LEU A 281 4.64 14.75 13.05
CA LEU A 281 5.75 14.90 12.11
C LEU A 281 5.85 13.64 11.26
N ALA A 282 5.88 13.79 9.95
CA ALA A 282 6.02 12.71 8.99
C ALA A 282 7.30 12.88 8.19
N ASN A 283 8.21 11.92 8.28
CA ASN A 283 9.45 11.93 7.53
C ASN A 283 9.17 11.53 6.06
N VAL A 284 9.29 12.49 5.15
CA VAL A 284 9.11 12.22 3.71
C VAL A 284 10.43 11.90 2.98
N GLY A 285 11.55 11.91 3.72
CA GLY A 285 12.88 11.66 3.20
C GLY A 285 13.43 12.82 2.38
N ALA A 286 14.39 12.55 1.52
CA ALA A 286 15.12 13.56 0.75
C ALA A 286 14.28 14.23 -0.35
N TYR A 287 13.16 13.62 -0.72
CA TYR A 287 12.28 14.08 -1.78
C TYR A 287 10.81 13.97 -1.40
N ALA A 288 10.10 15.06 -1.44
CA ALA A 288 8.66 15.11 -1.21
C ALA A 288 7.93 14.47 -2.40
N THR A 289 7.80 13.13 -2.39
CA THR A 289 7.03 12.43 -3.42
C THR A 289 5.55 12.73 -3.25
N GLY A 290 4.80 12.85 -4.37
CA GLY A 290 3.38 13.18 -4.30
C GLY A 290 2.58 12.18 -3.44
N ALA A 291 2.83 10.88 -3.59
CA ALA A 291 2.18 9.86 -2.76
C ALA A 291 2.64 9.90 -1.30
N GLY A 292 3.94 10.11 -1.03
CA GLY A 292 4.48 10.20 0.33
C GLY A 292 3.84 11.32 1.14
N VAL A 293 3.77 12.52 0.58
CA VAL A 293 3.15 13.67 1.23
C VAL A 293 1.63 13.48 1.39
N ALA A 294 0.93 13.07 0.31
CA ALA A 294 -0.52 12.90 0.34
C ALA A 294 -0.98 11.82 1.34
N ILE A 295 -0.21 10.75 1.52
CA ILE A 295 -0.53 9.71 2.50
C ILE A 295 -0.54 10.26 3.91
N GLN A 296 0.46 11.07 4.25
CA GLN A 296 0.64 11.57 5.61
C GLN A 296 -0.25 12.80 5.91
N LEU A 297 -0.46 13.68 4.94
CA LEU A 297 -1.19 14.92 5.16
C LEU A 297 -2.69 14.85 4.79
N LEU A 298 -3.14 13.78 4.11
CA LEU A 298 -4.52 13.68 3.62
C LEU A 298 -5.13 12.30 3.91
N ILE A 299 -4.53 11.20 3.40
CA ILE A 299 -5.16 9.87 3.41
C ILE A 299 -5.24 9.28 4.82
N GLY A 300 -4.16 9.40 5.62
CA GLY A 300 -4.18 9.02 7.04
C GLY A 300 -5.20 9.81 7.85
N PRO A 301 -5.15 11.15 7.79
CA PRO A 301 -6.15 12.00 8.43
C PRO A 301 -7.60 11.65 8.10
N TRP A 302 -7.95 11.26 6.88
CA TRP A 302 -9.33 10.92 6.50
C TRP A 302 -9.99 9.86 7.36
N VAL A 303 -9.21 8.96 7.96
CA VAL A 303 -9.71 7.87 8.80
C VAL A 303 -9.22 7.98 10.26
N GLN A 304 -8.69 9.14 10.66
CA GLN A 304 -8.08 9.30 11.99
C GLN A 304 -9.06 9.06 13.14
N THR A 305 -10.34 9.33 12.96
CA THR A 305 -11.38 9.03 13.97
C THR A 305 -11.83 7.57 13.93
N SER A 306 -11.37 6.78 12.95
CA SER A 306 -11.70 5.37 12.79
C SER A 306 -13.21 5.09 12.87
N VAL A 307 -13.61 4.11 13.66
CA VAL A 307 -15.00 3.67 13.87
C VAL A 307 -15.72 4.43 15.00
N TYR A 308 -15.10 5.46 15.55
CA TYR A 308 -15.60 6.18 16.72
C TYR A 308 -16.32 7.48 16.33
N ASP A 309 -17.41 7.76 17.07
CA ASP A 309 -18.23 8.96 16.92
C ASP A 309 -17.52 10.17 17.56
N ILE A 310 -16.61 10.78 16.80
CA ILE A 310 -15.81 11.94 17.19
C ILE A 310 -16.04 13.04 16.15
N GLN A 311 -16.61 14.19 16.58
CA GLN A 311 -16.88 15.32 15.70
C GLN A 311 -15.96 16.52 15.96
N THR A 312 -15.41 16.63 17.17
CA THR A 312 -14.53 17.75 17.55
C THR A 312 -13.09 17.31 17.47
N ILE A 313 -12.34 17.94 16.58
CA ILE A 313 -10.93 17.60 16.31
C ILE A 313 -10.07 18.85 16.14
N ASP A 314 -8.79 18.71 16.45
CA ASP A 314 -7.71 19.66 16.09
C ASP A 314 -6.49 18.87 15.67
N PHE A 315 -6.24 18.76 14.36
CA PHE A 315 -5.12 17.99 13.80
C PHE A 315 -4.14 18.92 13.11
N HIS A 316 -2.85 18.68 13.35
CA HIS A 316 -1.75 19.35 12.69
C HIS A 316 -0.72 18.33 12.20
N PHE A 317 -0.55 18.20 10.89
CA PHE A 317 0.40 17.30 10.24
C PHE A 317 1.46 18.08 9.48
N LYS A 318 2.72 17.68 9.62
CA LYS A 318 3.87 18.27 8.92
C LYS A 318 4.66 17.21 8.18
N ALA A 319 4.95 17.43 6.91
CA ALA A 319 5.85 16.61 6.10
C ALA A 319 7.28 17.18 6.21
N VAL A 320 8.20 16.39 6.73
CA VAL A 320 9.57 16.82 7.06
C VAL A 320 10.58 16.20 6.09
N LEU A 321 11.43 17.02 5.50
CA LEU A 321 12.57 16.59 4.68
C LEU A 321 13.72 16.12 5.58
N THR A 322 14.35 15.03 5.18
CA THR A 322 15.56 14.47 5.83
C THR A 322 16.49 13.85 4.79
N ASN A 323 17.72 13.50 5.17
CA ASN A 323 18.67 12.80 4.31
C ASN A 323 18.47 11.27 4.32
N THR A 324 17.22 10.82 4.17
CA THR A 324 16.86 9.41 4.07
C THR A 324 16.21 9.10 2.73
N ALA A 325 16.12 7.83 2.36
CA ALA A 325 15.35 7.43 1.19
C ALA A 325 13.90 7.98 1.28
N PRO A 326 13.28 8.40 0.16
CA PRO A 326 11.93 8.95 0.19
C PRO A 326 10.91 7.96 0.74
N THR A 327 9.88 8.45 1.43
CA THR A 327 8.71 7.65 1.75
C THR A 327 7.65 7.76 0.65
N SER A 328 6.83 6.72 0.51
CA SER A 328 5.73 6.66 -0.45
C SER A 328 4.69 5.63 0.02
N ALA A 329 3.85 5.17 -0.91
CA ALA A 329 2.84 4.20 -0.62
C ALA A 329 3.44 2.88 -0.12
N TYR A 330 2.97 2.44 1.05
CA TYR A 330 3.17 1.11 1.57
C TYR A 330 1.85 0.60 2.14
N ARG A 331 1.58 -0.68 1.97
CA ARG A 331 0.34 -1.38 2.31
C ARG A 331 -0.41 -0.73 3.48
N GLY A 332 -1.63 -0.26 3.27
CA GLY A 332 -2.41 0.52 4.22
C GLY A 332 -2.31 2.06 4.06
N ALA A 333 -1.12 2.60 3.71
CA ALA A 333 -0.92 3.99 3.27
C ALA A 333 -1.66 5.04 4.14
N GLY A 334 -1.19 5.28 5.36
CA GLY A 334 -1.73 6.25 6.32
C GLY A 334 -2.82 5.69 7.25
N ARG A 335 -3.57 4.66 6.82
CA ARG A 335 -4.60 4.04 7.66
C ARG A 335 -4.02 3.25 8.83
N PRO A 336 -2.94 2.46 8.68
CA PRO A 336 -2.29 1.82 9.83
C PRO A 336 -1.85 2.81 10.90
N GLU A 337 -1.29 3.93 10.48
CA GLU A 337 -0.80 4.99 11.36
C GLU A 337 -1.94 5.63 12.16
N ALA A 338 -3.05 5.93 11.46
CA ALA A 338 -4.23 6.52 12.07
C ALA A 338 -4.92 5.59 13.08
N ILE A 339 -5.11 4.32 12.69
CA ILE A 339 -5.77 3.33 13.55
C ILE A 339 -4.89 2.99 14.75
N PHE A 340 -3.57 2.83 14.56
CA PHE A 340 -2.63 2.63 15.65
C PHE A 340 -2.77 3.73 16.71
N THR A 341 -2.79 5.00 16.27
CA THR A 341 -2.96 6.14 17.18
C THR A 341 -4.27 6.05 17.95
N MET A 342 -5.39 5.80 17.26
CA MET A 342 -6.70 5.71 17.91
C MET A 342 -6.82 4.57 18.91
N GLU A 343 -6.41 3.36 18.51
CA GLU A 343 -6.58 2.18 19.35
C GLU A 343 -5.65 2.20 20.57
N ARG A 344 -4.45 2.82 20.43
CA ARG A 344 -3.55 3.08 21.56
C ARG A 344 -4.17 4.08 22.55
N LEU A 345 -4.80 5.16 22.06
CA LEU A 345 -5.51 6.11 22.91
C LEU A 345 -6.69 5.44 23.62
N MET A 346 -7.46 4.59 22.95
CA MET A 346 -8.58 3.86 23.54
C MET A 346 -8.14 2.91 24.66
N ASP A 347 -7.03 2.19 24.48
CA ASP A 347 -6.50 1.30 25.51
C ASP A 347 -5.95 2.09 26.72
N GLU A 348 -5.23 3.18 26.45
CA GLU A 348 -4.71 4.04 27.54
C GLU A 348 -5.86 4.75 28.28
N ALA A 349 -6.90 5.17 27.55
CA ALA A 349 -8.09 5.74 28.15
C ALA A 349 -8.82 4.73 29.07
N ALA A 350 -8.96 3.48 28.63
CA ALA A 350 -9.52 2.42 29.47
C ALA A 350 -8.69 2.21 30.74
N ARG A 351 -7.37 2.19 30.62
CA ARG A 351 -6.45 2.04 31.75
C ARG A 351 -6.54 3.21 32.75
N GLN A 352 -6.63 4.45 32.26
CA GLN A 352 -6.68 5.64 33.15
C GLN A 352 -8.05 5.86 33.78
N THR A 353 -9.14 5.57 33.05
CA THR A 353 -10.49 5.75 33.57
C THR A 353 -10.98 4.58 34.42
N GLY A 354 -10.35 3.40 34.29
CA GLY A 354 -10.80 2.16 34.92
C GLY A 354 -12.05 1.57 34.24
N ILE A 355 -12.51 2.13 33.13
CA ILE A 355 -13.60 1.56 32.34
C ILE A 355 -13.05 0.38 31.53
N ASP A 356 -13.79 -0.74 31.51
CA ASP A 356 -13.42 -1.89 30.70
C ASP A 356 -13.16 -1.49 29.24
N ARG A 357 -12.10 -2.03 28.63
CA ARG A 357 -11.64 -1.64 27.30
C ARG A 357 -12.64 -1.95 26.18
N ILE A 358 -13.46 -2.99 26.35
CA ILE A 358 -14.53 -3.35 25.42
C ILE A 358 -15.70 -2.37 25.58
N GLU A 359 -16.08 -2.11 26.83
CA GLU A 359 -17.16 -1.21 27.16
C GLU A 359 -16.85 0.24 26.73
N LEU A 360 -15.61 0.71 26.90
CA LEU A 360 -15.19 2.04 26.42
C LEU A 360 -15.37 2.17 24.90
N ARG A 361 -15.00 1.13 24.12
CA ARG A 361 -15.21 1.09 22.68
C ARG A 361 -16.68 1.13 22.33
N ARG A 362 -17.52 0.32 23.01
CA ARG A 362 -18.98 0.28 22.82
C ARG A 362 -19.65 1.65 22.96
N ARG A 363 -19.30 2.38 24.00
CA ARG A 363 -19.84 3.73 24.28
C ARG A 363 -19.57 4.73 23.17
N ASN A 364 -18.46 4.50 22.44
CA ASN A 364 -17.95 5.47 21.49
C ASN A 364 -18.11 5.07 20.01
N PHE A 365 -18.60 3.87 19.71
CA PHE A 365 -18.85 3.48 18.32
C PHE A 365 -19.89 4.35 17.64
N ILE A 366 -19.66 4.65 16.36
CA ILE A 366 -20.68 5.16 15.46
C ILE A 366 -21.79 4.11 15.37
N GLN A 367 -23.03 4.51 15.65
CA GLN A 367 -24.17 3.61 15.66
C GLN A 367 -24.71 3.36 14.25
N PRO A 368 -25.27 2.18 13.96
CA PRO A 368 -25.88 1.89 12.64
C PRO A 368 -26.98 2.88 12.23
N THR A 369 -27.65 3.49 13.21
CA THR A 369 -28.70 4.51 13.01
C THR A 369 -28.14 5.87 12.56
N GLN A 370 -26.83 6.09 12.69
CA GLN A 370 -26.16 7.31 12.25
C GLN A 370 -25.68 7.21 10.79
N MET A 371 -25.83 6.03 10.15
CA MET A 371 -25.41 5.83 8.75
C MET A 371 -26.42 6.42 7.76
N PRO A 372 -25.95 7.10 6.69
CA PRO A 372 -24.56 7.40 6.36
C PRO A 372 -23.96 8.45 7.31
N TYR A 373 -22.78 8.15 7.86
CA TYR A 373 -22.10 9.00 8.84
C TYR A 373 -21.02 9.86 8.18
N LYS A 374 -21.09 11.17 8.39
CA LYS A 374 -20.06 12.10 7.93
C LYS A 374 -19.08 12.40 9.05
N ASN A 375 -17.83 11.98 8.88
CA ASN A 375 -16.78 12.26 9.85
C ASN A 375 -16.27 13.72 9.73
N PRO A 376 -15.54 14.25 10.73
CA PRO A 376 -15.08 15.65 10.74
C PRO A 376 -14.04 15.94 9.64
N MET A 377 -13.48 14.91 9.00
CA MET A 377 -12.56 15.02 7.86
C MET A 377 -13.31 15.06 6.51
N GLY A 378 -14.64 15.12 6.52
CA GLY A 378 -15.46 15.22 5.33
C GLY A 378 -15.73 13.90 4.58
N GLN A 379 -15.29 12.78 5.13
CA GLN A 379 -15.57 11.46 4.55
C GLN A 379 -16.94 10.96 5.00
N THR A 380 -17.66 10.29 4.12
CA THR A 380 -18.97 9.72 4.43
C THR A 380 -18.90 8.20 4.42
N TYR A 381 -19.14 7.58 5.57
CA TYR A 381 -19.25 6.15 5.74
C TYR A 381 -20.66 5.71 5.37
N ASP A 382 -20.76 4.80 4.41
CA ASP A 382 -22.04 4.36 3.86
C ASP A 382 -22.75 3.33 4.73
N THR A 383 -21.99 2.51 5.45
CA THR A 383 -22.50 1.45 6.33
C THR A 383 -21.49 1.09 7.41
N GLY A 384 -21.97 0.49 8.51
CA GLY A 384 -21.12 -0.06 9.57
C GLY A 384 -21.95 -0.55 10.75
N ARG A 385 -21.57 -1.73 11.29
CA ARG A 385 -22.11 -2.29 12.54
C ARG A 385 -20.93 -2.72 13.41
N PHE A 386 -20.15 -1.74 13.81
CA PHE A 386 -18.84 -1.95 14.43
C PHE A 386 -18.92 -2.76 15.72
N GLU A 387 -19.95 -2.53 16.54
CA GLU A 387 -20.20 -3.30 17.75
C GLU A 387 -20.46 -4.79 17.45
N SER A 388 -21.28 -5.10 16.46
CA SER A 388 -21.55 -6.50 16.07
C SER A 388 -20.33 -7.21 15.53
N VAL A 389 -19.45 -6.49 14.80
CA VAL A 389 -18.17 -7.03 14.33
C VAL A 389 -17.24 -7.33 15.49
N MET A 390 -17.15 -6.43 16.46
CA MET A 390 -16.37 -6.63 17.67
C MET A 390 -16.91 -7.83 18.49
N ASP A 391 -18.22 -7.93 18.71
CA ASP A 391 -18.82 -9.04 19.46
C ASP A 391 -18.53 -10.40 18.85
N GLN A 392 -18.58 -10.50 17.52
CA GLN A 392 -18.21 -11.72 16.82
C GLN A 392 -16.72 -12.06 16.97
N ALA A 393 -15.86 -11.03 16.99
CA ALA A 393 -14.42 -11.24 17.21
C ALA A 393 -14.14 -11.69 18.65
N LEU A 394 -14.79 -11.09 19.64
CA LEU A 394 -14.71 -11.49 21.05
C LEU A 394 -15.13 -12.95 21.26
N ALA A 395 -16.23 -13.35 20.62
CA ALA A 395 -16.70 -14.75 20.67
C ALA A 395 -15.73 -15.70 19.98
N LEU A 396 -15.20 -15.31 18.80
CA LEU A 396 -14.25 -16.14 18.05
C LEU A 396 -12.93 -16.35 18.80
N ALA A 397 -12.47 -15.32 19.50
CA ALA A 397 -11.23 -15.35 20.30
C ALA A 397 -11.41 -16.00 21.67
N ASP A 398 -12.62 -16.36 22.06
CA ASP A 398 -12.92 -16.77 23.44
C ASP A 398 -12.34 -15.74 24.46
N TRP A 399 -12.75 -14.47 24.30
CA TRP A 399 -12.23 -13.36 25.09
C TRP A 399 -12.33 -13.60 26.59
N GLN A 400 -13.44 -14.15 27.05
CA GLN A 400 -13.71 -14.42 28.47
C GLN A 400 -12.80 -15.53 29.06
N GLY A 401 -12.33 -16.44 28.22
CA GLY A 401 -11.41 -17.51 28.65
C GLY A 401 -9.97 -17.08 28.84
N PHE A 402 -9.63 -15.77 28.67
CA PHE A 402 -8.27 -15.27 28.72
C PHE A 402 -7.56 -15.53 30.05
N ASP A 403 -8.22 -15.28 31.21
CA ASP A 403 -7.61 -15.43 32.53
C ASP A 403 -7.13 -16.86 32.78
N ALA A 404 -7.90 -17.85 32.35
CA ALA A 404 -7.51 -19.26 32.47
C ALA A 404 -6.25 -19.58 31.63
N ARG A 405 -6.20 -19.01 30.40
CA ARG A 405 -5.03 -19.17 29.50
C ARG A 405 -3.80 -18.43 30.05
N ALA A 406 -3.99 -17.25 30.64
CA ALA A 406 -2.92 -16.47 31.27
C ALA A 406 -2.36 -17.21 32.49
N ALA A 407 -3.22 -17.79 33.33
CA ALA A 407 -2.81 -18.62 34.45
C ALA A 407 -2.03 -19.87 34.02
N GLU A 408 -2.39 -20.50 32.89
CA GLU A 408 -1.63 -21.61 32.32
C GLU A 408 -0.25 -21.17 31.83
N SER A 409 -0.16 -20.03 31.15
CA SER A 409 1.13 -19.47 30.72
C SER A 409 2.02 -19.15 31.93
N ALA A 410 1.45 -18.57 32.98
CA ALA A 410 2.18 -18.26 34.21
C ALA A 410 2.75 -19.53 34.90
N ARG A 411 2.04 -20.66 34.89
CA ARG A 411 2.56 -21.94 35.38
C ARG A 411 3.79 -22.44 34.61
N ARG A 412 3.93 -22.04 33.36
CA ARG A 412 5.10 -22.30 32.51
C ARG A 412 6.20 -21.24 32.64
N GLY A 413 6.03 -20.24 33.50
CA GLY A 413 6.96 -19.13 33.67
C GLY A 413 6.89 -18.04 32.59
N LEU A 414 5.80 -18.01 31.82
CA LEU A 414 5.57 -17.06 30.74
C LEU A 414 4.54 -15.99 31.14
N LEU A 415 4.70 -14.79 30.62
CA LEU A 415 3.67 -13.75 30.70
C LEU A 415 2.74 -13.87 29.48
N ARG A 416 1.44 -13.72 29.70
CA ARG A 416 0.48 -13.71 28.58
C ARG A 416 -0.26 -12.38 28.52
N GLY A 417 -0.35 -11.80 27.33
CA GLY A 417 -1.08 -10.57 27.06
C GLY A 417 -2.12 -10.75 25.96
N GLN A 418 -3.19 -9.96 26.01
CA GLN A 418 -4.28 -9.95 25.06
C GLN A 418 -4.54 -8.53 24.56
N GLY A 419 -4.71 -8.34 23.26
CA GLY A 419 -5.02 -7.05 22.65
C GLY A 419 -6.17 -7.14 21.68
N ILE A 420 -6.85 -5.99 21.49
CA ILE A 420 -7.96 -5.81 20.57
C ILE A 420 -7.77 -4.51 19.79
N ALA A 421 -8.13 -4.55 18.50
CA ALA A 421 -8.21 -3.38 17.67
C ALA A 421 -9.45 -3.44 16.76
N THR A 422 -10.18 -2.33 16.70
CA THR A 422 -11.27 -2.12 15.75
C THR A 422 -10.83 -1.11 14.69
N PHE A 423 -11.24 -1.33 13.45
CA PHE A 423 -10.71 -0.51 12.35
C PHE A 423 -11.72 -0.23 11.26
N LEU A 424 -11.42 0.81 10.51
CA LEU A 424 -12.08 1.18 9.28
C LEU A 424 -11.03 1.28 8.16
N GLU A 425 -11.29 0.62 7.04
CA GLU A 425 -10.48 0.71 5.83
C GLU A 425 -11.16 1.62 4.80
N TRP A 426 -10.39 2.18 3.89
CA TRP A 426 -10.85 2.99 2.78
C TRP A 426 -10.48 2.31 1.45
N THR A 427 -11.47 2.08 0.60
CA THR A 427 -11.33 1.34 -0.65
C THR A 427 -11.84 2.16 -1.83
N GLY A 428 -11.10 2.15 -2.93
CA GLY A 428 -11.52 2.83 -4.17
C GLY A 428 -10.46 3.72 -4.79
N GLY A 429 -9.40 4.08 -4.06
CA GLY A 429 -8.43 5.07 -4.53
C GLY A 429 -9.06 6.46 -4.67
N ASN A 430 -8.34 7.40 -5.28
CA ASN A 430 -8.84 8.75 -5.58
C ASN A 430 -9.44 8.85 -7.00
N VAL A 431 -9.47 7.74 -7.75
CA VAL A 431 -9.98 7.68 -9.12
C VAL A 431 -11.07 6.63 -9.18
N PHE A 432 -12.29 7.08 -9.33
CA PHE A 432 -13.50 6.25 -9.30
C PHE A 432 -13.96 5.80 -10.68
N GLU A 433 -13.35 6.33 -11.73
CA GLU A 433 -13.59 5.93 -13.10
C GLU A 433 -12.65 4.78 -13.51
N GLU A 434 -13.18 3.83 -14.29
CA GLU A 434 -12.40 2.77 -14.91
C GLU A 434 -12.95 2.45 -16.29
N ARG A 435 -12.04 2.28 -17.25
CA ARG A 435 -12.35 1.84 -18.62
C ARG A 435 -11.97 0.38 -18.78
N VAL A 436 -12.88 -0.40 -19.36
CA VAL A 436 -12.66 -1.80 -19.70
C VAL A 436 -13.10 -2.07 -21.15
N THR A 437 -12.48 -3.05 -21.78
CA THR A 437 -13.00 -3.59 -23.03
C THR A 437 -13.41 -5.04 -22.85
N VAL A 438 -14.54 -5.42 -23.46
CA VAL A 438 -15.05 -6.79 -23.48
C VAL A 438 -15.27 -7.19 -24.93
N ALA A 439 -14.62 -8.27 -25.35
CA ALA A 439 -14.75 -8.80 -26.70
C ALA A 439 -15.17 -10.26 -26.66
N VAL A 440 -16.34 -10.56 -27.18
CA VAL A 440 -16.76 -11.94 -27.47
C VAL A 440 -16.25 -12.30 -28.85
N LEU A 441 -15.31 -13.25 -28.94
CA LEU A 441 -14.63 -13.64 -30.16
C LEU A 441 -15.28 -14.90 -30.77
N ALA A 442 -15.36 -14.96 -32.10
CA ALA A 442 -15.90 -16.12 -32.83
C ALA A 442 -15.20 -17.45 -32.48
N VAL A 443 -13.92 -17.38 -32.04
CA VAL A 443 -13.11 -18.56 -31.63
C VAL A 443 -13.55 -19.14 -30.28
N GLY A 444 -14.63 -18.66 -29.67
CA GLY A 444 -15.18 -19.20 -28.44
C GLY A 444 -14.54 -18.65 -27.15
N ILE A 445 -13.96 -17.47 -27.22
CA ILE A 445 -13.30 -16.79 -26.07
C ILE A 445 -13.97 -15.44 -25.82
N ILE A 446 -14.18 -15.11 -24.55
CA ILE A 446 -14.49 -13.76 -24.09
C ILE A 446 -13.20 -13.15 -23.56
N GLU A 447 -12.69 -12.14 -24.24
CA GLU A 447 -11.53 -11.38 -23.81
C GLU A 447 -11.95 -10.12 -23.07
N VAL A 448 -11.36 -9.90 -21.88
CA VAL A 448 -11.57 -8.70 -21.07
C VAL A 448 -10.24 -8.02 -20.82
N PHE A 449 -10.16 -6.73 -21.13
CA PHE A 449 -9.04 -5.88 -20.75
C PHE A 449 -9.45 -4.92 -19.62
N SER A 450 -8.58 -4.76 -18.65
CA SER A 450 -8.63 -3.70 -17.62
C SER A 450 -7.23 -3.18 -17.33
N ALA A 451 -7.10 -1.90 -16.98
CA ALA A 451 -5.83 -1.28 -16.65
C ALA A 451 -5.30 -1.65 -15.25
N VAL A 452 -6.04 -2.42 -14.45
CA VAL A 452 -5.52 -2.96 -13.19
C VAL A 452 -4.48 -4.05 -13.45
N ASN A 453 -3.62 -4.33 -12.46
CA ASN A 453 -2.49 -5.26 -12.62
C ASN A 453 -2.55 -6.45 -11.68
N ALA A 454 -1.99 -7.58 -12.13
CA ALA A 454 -1.73 -8.75 -11.30
C ALA A 454 -0.39 -8.62 -10.58
N MET A 455 -0.41 -8.71 -9.23
CA MET A 455 0.78 -8.67 -8.39
C MET A 455 0.71 -9.67 -7.22
N GLY A 456 0.06 -10.82 -7.45
CA GLY A 456 -0.12 -11.88 -6.47
C GLY A 456 -1.44 -11.81 -5.69
N GLN A 457 -2.27 -10.77 -5.87
CA GLN A 457 -3.55 -10.60 -5.19
C GLN A 457 -4.72 -11.34 -5.86
N GLY A 458 -4.49 -12.13 -6.91
CA GLY A 458 -5.50 -12.96 -7.56
C GLY A 458 -6.50 -12.20 -8.43
N ILE A 459 -6.22 -10.97 -8.85
CA ILE A 459 -7.18 -10.11 -9.55
C ILE A 459 -7.63 -10.69 -10.90
N ALA A 460 -6.73 -11.28 -11.68
CA ALA A 460 -7.09 -11.89 -12.96
C ALA A 460 -8.16 -12.99 -12.79
N THR A 461 -7.98 -13.87 -11.79
CA THR A 461 -8.96 -14.92 -11.45
C THR A 461 -10.30 -14.32 -11.02
N THR A 462 -10.26 -13.28 -10.17
CA THR A 462 -11.48 -12.64 -9.68
C THR A 462 -12.25 -11.94 -10.79
N LEU A 463 -11.56 -11.24 -11.70
CA LEU A 463 -12.20 -10.63 -12.88
C LEU A 463 -12.80 -11.70 -13.80
N ALA A 464 -12.09 -12.82 -14.01
CA ALA A 464 -12.64 -13.93 -14.80
C ALA A 464 -13.91 -14.52 -14.16
N GLN A 465 -13.97 -14.64 -12.83
CA GLN A 465 -15.16 -15.09 -12.12
C GLN A 465 -16.36 -14.14 -12.31
N LEU A 466 -16.12 -12.82 -12.30
CA LEU A 466 -17.18 -11.83 -12.57
C LEU A 466 -17.74 -11.95 -14.00
N VAL A 467 -16.87 -12.25 -14.96
CA VAL A 467 -17.28 -12.49 -16.37
C VAL A 467 -18.08 -13.79 -16.49
N VAL A 468 -17.63 -14.87 -15.83
CA VAL A 468 -18.36 -16.16 -15.74
C VAL A 468 -19.75 -15.95 -15.16
N ASP A 469 -19.85 -15.21 -14.05
CA ASP A 469 -21.14 -14.91 -13.40
C ASP A 469 -22.08 -14.09 -14.29
N ALA A 470 -21.54 -13.19 -15.14
CA ALA A 470 -22.33 -12.38 -16.02
C ALA A 470 -22.79 -13.14 -17.27
N PHE A 471 -21.89 -13.88 -17.92
CA PHE A 471 -22.16 -14.54 -19.20
C PHE A 471 -22.71 -15.95 -19.07
N GLY A 472 -22.58 -16.60 -17.89
CA GLY A 472 -22.98 -18.01 -17.72
C GLY A 472 -22.12 -18.99 -18.52
N VAL A 473 -20.85 -18.66 -18.78
CA VAL A 473 -19.93 -19.51 -19.56
C VAL A 473 -18.84 -20.11 -18.66
N PRO A 474 -18.24 -21.26 -19.05
CA PRO A 474 -17.12 -21.83 -18.29
C PRO A 474 -15.89 -20.90 -18.25
N ILE A 475 -15.14 -20.93 -17.13
CA ILE A 475 -13.99 -20.04 -16.91
C ILE A 475 -12.88 -20.18 -17.98
N ASN A 476 -12.71 -21.35 -18.56
CA ASN A 476 -11.75 -21.60 -19.63
C ASN A 476 -12.12 -20.89 -20.96
N LYS A 477 -13.31 -20.30 -21.04
CA LYS A 477 -13.74 -19.43 -22.16
C LYS A 477 -13.43 -17.95 -21.90
N VAL A 478 -12.85 -17.60 -20.76
CA VAL A 478 -12.53 -16.22 -20.38
C VAL A 478 -11.03 -16.00 -20.41
N ARG A 479 -10.60 -14.95 -21.10
CA ARG A 479 -9.21 -14.47 -21.13
C ARG A 479 -9.16 -13.05 -20.57
N VAL A 480 -8.42 -12.85 -19.49
CA VAL A 480 -8.20 -11.54 -18.88
C VAL A 480 -6.83 -11.01 -19.33
N VAL A 481 -6.81 -9.80 -19.86
CA VAL A 481 -5.61 -9.09 -20.33
C VAL A 481 -5.40 -7.88 -19.44
N LEU A 482 -4.21 -7.78 -18.84
CA LEU A 482 -3.83 -6.74 -17.90
C LEU A 482 -2.45 -6.17 -18.27
N GLY A 483 -2.16 -4.95 -17.79
CA GLY A 483 -0.80 -4.41 -17.77
C GLY A 483 -0.19 -4.00 -19.12
N ASP A 484 -0.98 -3.70 -20.13
CA ASP A 484 -0.49 -3.29 -21.45
C ASP A 484 -1.11 -1.95 -21.89
N THR A 485 -0.27 -0.90 -21.95
CA THR A 485 -0.73 0.46 -22.28
C THR A 485 -1.18 0.65 -23.72
N ASP A 486 -0.89 -0.28 -24.64
CA ASP A 486 -1.44 -0.27 -26.00
C ASP A 486 -2.89 -0.75 -26.04
N ARG A 487 -3.34 -1.47 -25.01
CA ARG A 487 -4.71 -1.96 -24.91
C ARG A 487 -5.64 -0.92 -24.30
N GLY A 488 -5.11 0.01 -23.51
CA GLY A 488 -5.86 1.12 -22.92
C GLY A 488 -5.18 1.74 -21.73
N ASP A 489 -5.62 2.95 -21.41
CA ASP A 489 -5.18 3.73 -20.28
C ASP A 489 -6.03 3.47 -19.04
N GLY A 490 -5.45 3.68 -17.87
CA GLY A 490 -6.16 3.65 -16.59
C GLY A 490 -5.24 3.93 -15.41
N PHE A 491 -5.82 4.03 -14.23
CA PHE A 491 -5.07 4.38 -13.02
C PHE A 491 -4.13 3.25 -12.55
N GLY A 492 -4.44 1.98 -12.83
CA GLY A 492 -3.69 0.83 -12.33
C GLY A 492 -4.20 0.33 -10.98
N SER A 493 -3.31 -0.33 -10.21
CA SER A 493 -3.64 -1.02 -8.96
C SER A 493 -3.03 -0.33 -7.74
N ALA A 494 -3.77 0.59 -7.12
CA ALA A 494 -3.41 1.26 -5.88
C ALA A 494 -4.68 1.62 -5.07
N GLY A 495 -4.59 1.88 -3.76
CA GLY A 495 -5.71 2.29 -2.92
C GLY A 495 -6.85 1.26 -2.86
N SER A 496 -6.54 -0.02 -2.94
CA SER A 496 -7.50 -1.14 -2.86
C SER A 496 -8.62 -1.10 -3.92
N ARG A 497 -8.40 -0.42 -5.07
CA ARG A 497 -9.43 -0.18 -6.10
C ARG A 497 -9.63 -1.31 -7.11
N SER A 498 -8.67 -2.25 -7.24
CA SER A 498 -8.62 -3.20 -8.35
C SER A 498 -9.89 -4.04 -8.50
N LEU A 499 -10.43 -4.59 -7.41
CA LEU A 499 -11.68 -5.32 -7.45
C LEU A 499 -12.90 -4.39 -7.36
N PHE A 500 -12.88 -3.41 -6.48
CA PHE A 500 -14.01 -2.51 -6.29
C PHE A 500 -14.30 -1.70 -7.56
N THR A 501 -13.36 -0.87 -8.00
CA THR A 501 -13.55 -0.02 -9.19
C THR A 501 -13.39 -0.85 -10.48
N GLY A 502 -12.28 -1.59 -10.63
CA GLY A 502 -12.01 -2.39 -11.82
C GLY A 502 -12.99 -3.54 -12.02
N GLY A 503 -13.33 -4.27 -10.96
CA GLY A 503 -14.32 -5.36 -11.01
C GLY A 503 -15.73 -4.87 -11.30
N SER A 504 -16.14 -3.71 -10.75
CA SER A 504 -17.42 -3.08 -11.09
C SER A 504 -17.48 -2.70 -12.56
N ALA A 505 -16.40 -2.12 -13.11
CA ALA A 505 -16.32 -1.78 -14.53
C ALA A 505 -16.40 -3.03 -15.42
N VAL A 506 -15.70 -4.11 -15.06
CA VAL A 506 -15.78 -5.39 -15.79
C VAL A 506 -17.21 -5.94 -15.78
N ARG A 507 -17.89 -5.92 -14.63
CA ARG A 507 -19.27 -6.37 -14.51
C ARG A 507 -20.22 -5.56 -15.40
N ILE A 508 -20.14 -4.23 -15.34
CA ILE A 508 -20.95 -3.32 -16.16
C ILE A 508 -20.62 -3.49 -17.64
N GLY A 509 -19.34 -3.63 -17.99
CA GLY A 509 -18.92 -3.89 -19.37
C GLY A 509 -19.47 -5.20 -19.92
N ALA A 510 -19.46 -6.26 -19.11
CA ALA A 510 -20.04 -7.55 -19.46
C ALA A 510 -21.57 -7.45 -19.70
N GLU A 511 -22.31 -6.78 -18.82
CA GLU A 511 -23.74 -6.56 -18.95
C GLU A 511 -24.07 -5.76 -20.21
N ARG A 512 -23.34 -4.67 -20.49
CA ARG A 512 -23.49 -3.87 -21.72
C ARG A 512 -23.16 -4.70 -22.97
N THR A 513 -22.20 -5.62 -22.89
CA THR A 513 -21.86 -6.52 -24.01
C THR A 513 -23.00 -7.49 -24.29
N ILE A 514 -23.64 -8.04 -23.25
CA ILE A 514 -24.82 -8.91 -23.38
C ILE A 514 -25.99 -8.12 -23.97
N ASP A 515 -26.23 -6.89 -23.54
CA ASP A 515 -27.28 -6.04 -24.10
C ASP A 515 -27.03 -5.74 -25.58
N LYS A 516 -25.80 -5.41 -25.98
CA LYS A 516 -25.42 -5.27 -27.39
C LYS A 516 -25.62 -6.56 -28.16
N ALA A 517 -25.22 -7.69 -27.63
CA ALA A 517 -25.40 -9.00 -28.26
C ALA A 517 -26.90 -9.36 -28.39
N ARG A 518 -27.75 -8.96 -27.43
CA ARG A 518 -29.22 -9.12 -27.52
C ARG A 518 -29.78 -8.34 -28.67
N GLN A 519 -29.34 -7.12 -28.94
CA GLN A 519 -29.74 -6.31 -30.10
C GLN A 519 -29.33 -6.96 -31.42
N LEU A 520 -28.14 -7.56 -31.46
CA LEU A 520 -27.66 -8.30 -32.64
C LEU A 520 -28.49 -9.57 -32.87
N ALA A 521 -28.80 -10.32 -31.79
CA ALA A 521 -29.68 -11.51 -31.89
C ALA A 521 -31.11 -11.17 -32.31
N ALA A 522 -31.65 -10.03 -31.84
CA ALA A 522 -32.96 -9.54 -32.28
C ALA A 522 -33.00 -9.27 -33.78
N LYS A 523 -31.94 -8.66 -34.32
CA LYS A 523 -31.82 -8.46 -35.79
C LYS A 523 -31.69 -9.78 -36.55
N GLU A 524 -30.89 -10.71 -36.00
CA GLU A 524 -30.67 -12.02 -36.60
C GLU A 524 -31.96 -12.86 -36.70
N PHE A 525 -32.81 -12.75 -35.68
CA PHE A 525 -34.09 -13.48 -35.62
C PHE A 525 -35.30 -12.70 -36.19
N GLU A 526 -35.07 -11.46 -36.64
CA GLU A 526 -36.16 -10.55 -37.04
C GLU A 526 -37.24 -10.40 -35.94
N ALA A 527 -36.79 -10.39 -34.67
CA ALA A 527 -37.64 -10.34 -33.48
C ALA A 527 -37.41 -9.04 -32.68
N ALA A 528 -38.37 -8.68 -31.85
CA ALA A 528 -38.19 -7.52 -30.98
C ALA A 528 -37.16 -7.82 -29.87
N GLU A 529 -36.28 -6.86 -29.51
CA GLU A 529 -35.23 -7.01 -28.48
C GLU A 529 -35.82 -7.50 -27.15
N ARG A 530 -37.02 -7.04 -26.78
CA ARG A 530 -37.69 -7.45 -25.52
C ARG A 530 -38.08 -8.94 -25.49
N ASP A 531 -38.17 -9.58 -26.64
CA ASP A 531 -38.54 -10.99 -26.77
C ASP A 531 -37.30 -11.90 -26.81
N ILE A 532 -36.09 -11.33 -26.76
CA ILE A 532 -34.83 -12.06 -26.71
C ILE A 532 -34.41 -12.31 -25.22
N GLU A 533 -34.47 -13.55 -24.83
CA GLU A 533 -33.97 -14.04 -23.55
C GLU A 533 -32.47 -14.43 -23.66
N TYR A 534 -31.69 -14.19 -22.62
CA TYR A 534 -30.30 -14.63 -22.52
C TYR A 534 -30.09 -15.49 -21.29
N ALA A 535 -29.56 -16.66 -21.48
CA ALA A 535 -29.13 -17.55 -20.39
C ALA A 535 -27.97 -18.44 -20.84
N ASP A 536 -26.99 -18.63 -19.97
CA ASP A 536 -25.91 -19.61 -20.12
C ASP A 536 -25.20 -19.56 -21.50
N GLY A 537 -24.85 -18.35 -21.96
CA GLY A 537 -24.15 -18.15 -23.23
C GLY A 537 -25.04 -18.30 -24.49
N ARG A 538 -26.38 -18.26 -24.38
CA ARG A 538 -27.29 -18.47 -25.48
C ARG A 538 -28.43 -17.44 -25.51
N PHE A 539 -28.75 -16.93 -26.69
CA PHE A 539 -29.93 -16.09 -26.95
C PHE A 539 -31.05 -16.96 -27.50
N LYS A 540 -32.28 -16.70 -27.06
CA LYS A 540 -33.49 -17.42 -27.49
C LYS A 540 -34.62 -16.43 -27.64
N VAL A 541 -35.45 -16.63 -28.68
CA VAL A 541 -36.72 -15.91 -28.84
C VAL A 541 -37.74 -16.52 -27.90
N ALA A 542 -38.32 -15.73 -27.00
CA ALA A 542 -39.28 -16.19 -25.99
C ALA A 542 -40.46 -16.91 -26.64
N GLY A 543 -40.84 -18.08 -26.10
CA GLY A 543 -41.96 -18.88 -26.63
C GLY A 543 -41.65 -19.67 -27.90
N THR A 544 -40.43 -19.69 -28.40
CA THR A 544 -40.02 -20.42 -29.61
C THR A 544 -38.81 -21.30 -29.38
N ASP A 545 -38.43 -22.13 -30.36
CA ASP A 545 -37.18 -22.90 -30.35
C ASP A 545 -36.02 -22.17 -31.05
N LEU A 546 -36.25 -20.98 -31.58
CA LEU A 546 -35.21 -20.16 -32.21
C LEU A 546 -34.18 -19.72 -31.18
N SER A 547 -32.95 -20.16 -31.37
CA SER A 547 -31.85 -19.79 -30.47
C SER A 547 -30.51 -19.72 -31.18
N ILE A 548 -29.58 -18.90 -30.66
CA ILE A 548 -28.21 -18.80 -31.15
C ILE A 548 -27.22 -18.77 -29.96
N ASP A 549 -26.12 -19.48 -30.12
CA ASP A 549 -25.00 -19.40 -29.16
C ASP A 549 -24.30 -18.05 -29.29
N LEU A 550 -23.83 -17.52 -28.18
CA LEU A 550 -23.12 -16.22 -28.08
C LEU A 550 -21.93 -16.12 -29.06
N PHE A 551 -21.12 -17.17 -29.13
CA PHE A 551 -19.93 -17.19 -30.01
C PHE A 551 -20.31 -17.38 -31.48
N ALA A 552 -21.37 -18.16 -31.77
CA ALA A 552 -21.93 -18.28 -33.09
C ALA A 552 -22.51 -16.93 -33.58
N LEU A 553 -23.12 -16.15 -32.68
CA LEU A 553 -23.58 -14.80 -33.02
C LEU A 553 -22.39 -13.86 -33.32
N ALA A 554 -21.30 -13.96 -32.55
CA ALA A 554 -20.07 -13.23 -32.81
C ALA A 554 -19.45 -13.58 -34.19
N ALA A 555 -19.49 -14.86 -34.57
CA ALA A 555 -18.98 -15.31 -35.86
C ALA A 555 -19.76 -14.76 -37.07
N ARG A 556 -21.01 -14.33 -36.88
CA ARG A 556 -21.83 -13.69 -37.91
C ARG A 556 -21.56 -12.18 -38.10
N GLN A 557 -20.77 -11.58 -37.18
CA GLN A 557 -20.39 -10.18 -37.34
C GLN A 557 -19.22 -10.06 -38.34
N SER A 558 -19.14 -8.92 -39.02
CA SER A 558 -18.14 -8.65 -40.07
C SER A 558 -16.69 -8.75 -39.54
N ASP A 559 -16.45 -8.39 -38.30
CA ASP A 559 -15.15 -8.45 -37.61
C ASP A 559 -15.02 -9.67 -36.72
N GLN A 560 -15.92 -10.65 -36.82
CA GLN A 560 -15.96 -11.91 -36.08
C GLN A 560 -15.88 -11.73 -34.56
N ARG A 561 -16.46 -10.63 -34.07
CA ARG A 561 -16.53 -10.34 -32.63
C ARG A 561 -17.70 -9.45 -32.28
N ILE A 562 -18.13 -9.53 -31.02
CA ILE A 562 -18.97 -8.53 -30.36
C ILE A 562 -18.11 -7.76 -29.41
N PHE A 563 -17.85 -6.50 -29.69
CA PHE A 563 -16.92 -5.66 -28.95
C PHE A 563 -17.62 -4.53 -28.19
N MET A 564 -17.28 -4.36 -26.93
CA MET A 564 -17.74 -3.25 -26.09
C MET A 564 -16.53 -2.55 -25.47
N ASP A 565 -16.43 -1.25 -25.66
CA ASP A 565 -15.58 -0.33 -24.92
C ASP A 565 -16.47 0.41 -23.93
N SER A 566 -16.18 0.27 -22.66
CA SER A 566 -17.08 0.71 -21.59
C SER A 566 -16.32 1.42 -20.49
N THR A 567 -16.65 2.68 -20.27
CA THR A 567 -16.23 3.43 -19.10
C THR A 567 -17.35 3.47 -18.07
N SER A 568 -17.02 3.28 -16.81
CA SER A 568 -17.96 3.38 -15.69
C SER A 568 -17.31 4.07 -14.50
N THR A 569 -18.15 4.75 -13.73
CA THR A 569 -17.72 5.47 -12.53
C THR A 569 -18.51 4.94 -11.33
N VAL A 570 -17.80 4.60 -10.24
CA VAL A 570 -18.44 4.29 -8.96
C VAL A 570 -18.68 5.58 -8.17
N ALA A 571 -19.71 5.59 -7.31
CA ALA A 571 -20.18 6.81 -6.67
C ALA A 571 -19.20 7.43 -5.65
N GLY A 572 -18.28 6.63 -5.12
CA GLY A 572 -17.32 7.04 -4.10
C GLY A 572 -16.60 5.84 -3.50
N PRO A 573 -15.82 6.04 -2.44
CA PRO A 573 -15.13 4.95 -1.74
C PRO A 573 -16.13 4.06 -1.00
N THR A 574 -15.68 2.86 -0.63
CA THR A 574 -16.37 1.97 0.31
C THR A 574 -15.52 1.80 1.57
N TRP A 575 -16.17 1.36 2.66
CA TRP A 575 -15.62 1.37 4.00
C TRP A 575 -15.61 -0.03 4.64
N PRO A 576 -14.77 -0.97 4.14
CA PRO A 576 -14.54 -2.22 4.84
C PRO A 576 -14.08 -1.95 6.27
N ASN A 577 -14.47 -2.84 7.18
CA ASN A 577 -14.12 -2.67 8.59
C ASN A 577 -13.93 -4.02 9.27
N GLY A 578 -13.40 -4.02 10.47
CA GLY A 578 -13.12 -5.26 11.17
C GLY A 578 -12.75 -5.07 12.63
N CYS A 579 -12.58 -6.21 13.30
CA CYS A 579 -12.01 -6.30 14.64
C CYS A 579 -11.03 -7.46 14.69
N HIS A 580 -9.82 -7.18 15.16
CA HIS A 580 -8.77 -8.15 15.32
C HIS A 580 -8.41 -8.29 16.81
N ILE A 581 -8.19 -9.53 17.24
CA ILE A 581 -7.78 -9.88 18.61
C ILE A 581 -6.58 -10.80 18.50
N SER A 582 -5.55 -10.52 19.29
CA SER A 582 -4.40 -11.40 19.36
C SER A 582 -3.97 -11.64 20.80
N GLU A 583 -3.31 -12.78 21.04
CA GLU A 583 -2.67 -13.09 22.29
C GLU A 583 -1.21 -13.41 22.06
N VAL A 584 -0.36 -12.91 22.96
CA VAL A 584 1.07 -13.18 22.95
C VAL A 584 1.50 -13.85 24.25
N GLU A 585 2.53 -14.66 24.17
CA GLU A 585 3.33 -15.08 25.32
C GLU A 585 4.69 -14.42 25.27
N VAL A 586 5.15 -13.95 26.41
CA VAL A 586 6.46 -13.34 26.58
C VAL A 586 7.26 -14.16 27.55
N ASP A 587 8.46 -14.54 27.15
CA ASP A 587 9.46 -15.12 28.04
C ASP A 587 10.17 -13.98 28.79
N PRO A 588 9.98 -13.82 30.12
CA PRO A 588 10.59 -12.73 30.86
C PRO A 588 12.11 -12.84 31.01
N GLN A 589 12.69 -14.03 30.75
CA GLN A 589 14.13 -14.25 30.82
C GLN A 589 14.85 -13.79 29.56
N THR A 590 14.23 -13.98 28.40
CA THR A 590 14.83 -13.68 27.09
C THR A 590 14.23 -12.46 26.41
N GLY A 591 13.06 -12.00 26.85
CA GLY A 591 12.27 -10.97 26.17
C GLY A 591 11.60 -11.45 24.86
N HIS A 592 11.69 -12.76 24.53
CA HIS A 592 11.08 -13.30 23.32
C HIS A 592 9.56 -13.22 23.40
N VAL A 593 8.95 -12.68 22.34
CA VAL A 593 7.50 -12.55 22.18
C VAL A 593 6.99 -13.53 21.10
N ALA A 594 6.07 -14.40 21.49
CA ALA A 594 5.40 -15.32 20.57
C ALA A 594 3.92 -14.97 20.44
N VAL A 595 3.41 -14.80 19.22
CA VAL A 595 1.97 -14.68 18.96
C VAL A 595 1.37 -16.08 19.04
N VAL A 596 0.56 -16.36 20.05
CA VAL A 596 0.01 -17.70 20.33
C VAL A 596 -1.42 -17.88 19.87
N ALA A 597 -2.19 -16.80 19.72
CA ALA A 597 -3.53 -16.81 19.15
C ALA A 597 -3.78 -15.51 18.35
N TYR A 598 -4.59 -15.64 17.30
CA TYR A 598 -5.01 -14.50 16.50
C TYR A 598 -6.40 -14.79 15.90
N ALA A 599 -7.34 -13.91 16.16
CA ALA A 599 -8.71 -13.99 15.65
C ALA A 599 -9.09 -12.69 14.94
N SER A 600 -9.78 -12.78 13.82
CA SER A 600 -10.26 -11.62 13.10
C SER A 600 -11.65 -11.80 12.50
N VAL A 601 -12.47 -10.78 12.62
CA VAL A 601 -13.76 -10.68 11.94
C VAL A 601 -13.75 -9.44 11.07
N ASN A 602 -14.06 -9.63 9.77
CA ASN A 602 -13.91 -8.58 8.78
C ASN A 602 -15.18 -8.47 7.94
N ASP A 603 -15.75 -7.27 7.87
CA ASP A 603 -16.78 -6.92 6.91
C ASP A 603 -16.14 -6.35 5.65
N VAL A 604 -16.03 -7.19 4.63
CA VAL A 604 -15.47 -6.85 3.32
C VAL A 604 -16.55 -6.72 2.24
N GLY A 605 -17.82 -6.68 2.63
CA GLY A 605 -18.95 -6.69 1.73
C GLY A 605 -19.09 -8.04 0.99
N ARG A 606 -19.47 -8.01 -0.28
CA ARG A 606 -19.67 -9.23 -1.07
C ARG A 606 -18.34 -9.91 -1.42
N VAL A 607 -18.14 -11.11 -0.90
CA VAL A 607 -16.98 -11.96 -1.19
C VAL A 607 -17.14 -12.59 -2.59
N VAL A 608 -16.23 -12.26 -3.52
CA VAL A 608 -16.18 -12.90 -4.85
C VAL A 608 -15.40 -14.21 -4.79
N ASN A 609 -14.24 -14.20 -4.11
CA ASN A 609 -13.41 -15.39 -3.94
C ASN A 609 -12.92 -15.50 -2.49
N PRO A 610 -13.46 -16.43 -1.69
CA PRO A 610 -13.10 -16.57 -0.27
C PRO A 610 -11.62 -16.86 -0.03
N MET A 611 -10.99 -17.68 -0.88
CA MET A 611 -9.58 -18.04 -0.74
C MET A 611 -8.67 -16.82 -0.95
N ILE A 612 -9.00 -15.97 -1.92
CA ILE A 612 -8.24 -14.75 -2.21
C ILE A 612 -8.41 -13.75 -1.06
N VAL A 613 -9.64 -13.55 -0.57
CA VAL A 613 -9.91 -12.68 0.59
C VAL A 613 -9.10 -13.15 1.79
N ARG A 614 -9.14 -14.44 2.12
CA ARG A 614 -8.36 -15.00 3.22
C ARG A 614 -6.86 -14.77 3.04
N GLY A 615 -6.32 -15.02 1.84
CA GLY A 615 -4.90 -14.78 1.55
C GLY A 615 -4.47 -13.32 1.73
N GLN A 616 -5.36 -12.36 1.42
CA GLN A 616 -5.10 -10.94 1.66
C GLN A 616 -5.13 -10.60 3.15
N LEU A 617 -6.07 -11.13 3.92
CA LEU A 617 -6.17 -10.94 5.37
C LEU A 617 -4.97 -11.55 6.11
N ASP A 618 -4.66 -12.81 5.82
CA ASP A 618 -3.50 -13.50 6.41
C ASP A 618 -2.19 -12.75 6.12
N GLY A 619 -2.00 -12.33 4.86
CA GLY A 619 -0.84 -11.54 4.47
C GLY A 619 -0.78 -10.18 5.16
N GLY A 620 -1.94 -9.57 5.41
CA GLY A 620 -2.10 -8.34 6.18
C GLY A 620 -1.69 -8.51 7.63
N ALA A 621 -2.25 -9.51 8.29
CA ALA A 621 -1.96 -9.83 9.68
C ALA A 621 -0.47 -10.13 9.91
N VAL A 622 0.14 -10.96 9.04
CA VAL A 622 1.58 -11.28 9.16
C VAL A 622 2.47 -10.05 8.99
N GLN A 623 2.14 -9.15 8.08
CA GLN A 623 2.92 -7.92 7.91
C GLN A 623 2.78 -6.99 9.12
N GLY A 624 1.57 -6.87 9.68
CA GLY A 624 1.36 -6.09 10.90
C GLY A 624 2.11 -6.68 12.12
N ILE A 625 2.13 -8.02 12.25
CA ILE A 625 2.95 -8.74 13.24
C ILE A 625 4.44 -8.40 13.04
N GLY A 626 4.90 -8.40 11.78
CA GLY A 626 6.27 -8.02 11.45
C GLY A 626 6.61 -6.60 11.89
N GLN A 627 5.78 -5.64 11.55
CA GLN A 627 5.96 -4.24 11.95
C GLN A 627 5.97 -4.06 13.48
N ALA A 628 5.10 -4.79 14.20
CA ALA A 628 5.04 -4.68 15.65
C ALA A 628 6.23 -5.32 16.37
N LEU A 629 6.78 -6.43 15.87
CA LEU A 629 7.72 -7.26 16.60
C LEU A 629 9.15 -7.21 16.07
N CYS A 630 9.39 -6.88 14.80
CA CYS A 630 10.73 -7.07 14.22
C CYS A 630 11.11 -6.10 13.09
N GLU A 631 10.16 -5.60 12.29
CA GLU A 631 10.50 -4.78 11.14
C GLU A 631 10.80 -3.32 11.54
N HIS A 632 12.02 -2.86 11.33
CA HIS A 632 12.41 -1.47 11.56
C HIS A 632 13.59 -1.11 10.66
N LEU A 633 13.42 -0.10 9.82
CA LEU A 633 14.52 0.45 9.03
C LEU A 633 15.12 1.64 9.79
N VAL A 634 16.35 1.44 10.26
CA VAL A 634 17.08 2.36 11.15
C VAL A 634 18.17 3.06 10.36
N TYR A 635 18.27 4.36 10.52
CA TYR A 635 19.41 5.17 10.09
C TYR A 635 20.25 5.58 11.29
N ASP A 636 21.55 5.49 11.16
CA ASP A 636 22.48 6.04 12.14
C ASP A 636 22.45 7.57 12.10
N ARG A 637 22.28 8.23 13.24
CA ARG A 637 22.10 9.68 13.32
C ARG A 637 23.36 10.49 13.06
N GLU A 638 24.54 9.89 13.28
CA GLU A 638 25.82 10.56 13.13
C GLU A 638 26.34 10.45 11.70
N THR A 639 26.16 9.29 11.08
CA THR A 639 26.70 8.98 9.76
C THR A 639 25.66 9.02 8.62
N GLY A 640 24.36 9.01 8.95
CA GLY A 640 23.28 8.94 7.97
C GLY A 640 23.18 7.60 7.24
N GLN A 641 23.91 6.56 7.66
CA GLN A 641 23.90 5.24 7.04
C GLN A 641 22.68 4.43 7.44
N PRO A 642 22.04 3.69 6.52
CA PRO A 642 20.99 2.72 6.86
C PRO A 642 21.61 1.48 7.49
N VAL A 643 21.54 1.35 8.82
CA VAL A 643 22.15 0.22 9.56
C VAL A 643 21.37 -1.09 9.44
N THR A 644 20.11 -1.03 9.00
CA THR A 644 19.26 -2.21 8.69
C THR A 644 18.96 -2.30 7.21
N GLY A 645 19.94 -2.04 6.36
CA GLY A 645 19.83 -2.00 4.89
C GLY A 645 19.97 -3.36 4.19
N SER A 646 19.87 -4.48 4.91
CA SER A 646 19.95 -5.82 4.33
C SER A 646 19.08 -6.83 5.09
N LEU A 647 18.81 -8.01 4.50
CA LEU A 647 18.09 -9.09 5.20
C LEU A 647 18.90 -9.75 6.33
N MET A 648 20.14 -9.36 6.52
CA MET A 648 20.93 -9.78 7.70
C MET A 648 20.51 -8.98 8.94
N ASP A 649 20.16 -7.73 8.74
CA ASP A 649 19.91 -6.75 9.82
C ASP A 649 18.42 -6.38 9.91
N TYR A 650 17.71 -6.30 8.80
CA TYR A 650 16.27 -6.08 8.76
C TYR A 650 15.52 -7.39 8.98
N ALA A 651 14.92 -7.52 10.15
CA ALA A 651 14.22 -8.73 10.53
C ALA A 651 12.78 -8.73 9.96
N ALA A 652 12.48 -9.71 9.13
CA ALA A 652 11.12 -9.99 8.66
C ALA A 652 10.58 -11.28 9.28
N PRO A 653 9.26 -11.43 9.48
CA PRO A 653 8.68 -12.65 10.06
C PRO A 653 9.03 -13.89 9.22
N ARG A 654 9.77 -14.86 9.76
CA ARG A 654 10.28 -16.00 8.96
C ARG A 654 9.55 -17.32 9.19
N ARG A 655 9.16 -17.68 10.41
CA ARG A 655 8.76 -19.07 10.74
C ARG A 655 7.61 -19.25 11.69
N GLN A 656 7.30 -18.29 12.52
CA GLN A 656 6.22 -18.41 13.51
C GLN A 656 4.95 -17.79 12.94
N ARG A 657 4.12 -18.61 12.28
CA ARG A 657 2.76 -18.20 11.93
C ARG A 657 1.83 -18.63 13.05
N PRO A 658 1.17 -17.72 13.76
CA PRO A 658 0.07 -18.11 14.62
C PRO A 658 -1.01 -18.77 13.76
N ARG A 659 -1.76 -19.70 14.34
CA ARG A 659 -2.94 -20.22 13.68
C ARG A 659 -3.98 -19.10 13.63
N LEU A 660 -4.17 -18.51 12.45
CA LEU A 660 -5.14 -17.46 12.26
C LEU A 660 -6.54 -18.06 12.21
N GLN A 661 -7.42 -17.58 13.08
CA GLN A 661 -8.86 -17.87 13.02
C GLN A 661 -9.54 -16.63 12.42
N ASP A 662 -10.29 -16.83 11.36
CA ASP A 662 -10.94 -15.75 10.66
C ASP A 662 -12.40 -16.05 10.32
N ARG A 663 -13.23 -15.01 10.33
CA ARG A 663 -14.58 -15.00 9.79
C ARG A 663 -14.72 -13.80 8.87
N ASN A 664 -14.98 -14.08 7.61
CA ASN A 664 -15.00 -13.08 6.54
C ASN A 664 -16.33 -13.12 5.80
N GLY A 665 -16.80 -11.98 5.39
CA GLY A 665 -18.02 -11.83 4.61
C GLY A 665 -18.92 -10.73 5.18
N PRO A 666 -20.05 -10.46 4.55
CA PRO A 666 -20.99 -9.48 5.07
C PRO A 666 -21.47 -9.95 6.46
N VAL A 667 -21.11 -9.20 7.48
CA VAL A 667 -21.65 -9.37 8.84
C VAL A 667 -23.12 -9.02 8.83
N HIS A 668 -23.56 -8.33 7.77
CA HIS A 668 -24.95 -7.95 7.55
C HIS A 668 -25.39 -8.28 6.13
N PRO A 669 -26.61 -8.75 5.93
CA PRO A 669 -27.23 -8.58 4.62
C PRO A 669 -27.21 -7.08 4.31
N LEU A 670 -26.72 -6.71 3.12
CA LEU A 670 -26.97 -5.41 2.53
C LEU A 670 -28.45 -5.08 2.78
N PRO A 671 -28.84 -3.82 3.08
CA PRO A 671 -30.23 -3.47 3.19
C PRO A 671 -30.97 -4.09 2.00
N GLU A 672 -32.00 -4.85 2.28
CA GLU A 672 -32.75 -5.63 1.29
C GLU A 672 -33.03 -4.72 0.11
N GLN A 673 -32.35 -4.94 -0.98
CA GLN A 673 -32.88 -4.49 -2.27
C GLN A 673 -34.19 -5.27 -2.47
N PRO A 674 -35.27 -4.61 -2.85
CA PRO A 674 -36.56 -5.26 -3.01
C PRO A 674 -36.38 -6.50 -3.85
N ALA A 675 -36.89 -7.59 -3.34
CA ALA A 675 -36.76 -8.95 -3.80
C ALA A 675 -36.83 -9.09 -5.32
N GLY A 676 -35.78 -9.60 -5.90
CA GLY A 676 -35.76 -9.91 -7.32
C GLY A 676 -34.47 -10.59 -7.74
N ARG A 677 -34.25 -11.79 -7.25
CA ARG A 677 -33.76 -12.98 -7.95
C ARG A 677 -33.30 -14.04 -6.95
N GLN A 678 -34.12 -15.04 -6.84
CA GLN A 678 -33.79 -16.29 -6.19
C GLN A 678 -32.61 -16.96 -6.89
N ARG A 679 -31.69 -17.51 -6.07
CA ARG A 679 -30.67 -18.45 -6.51
C ARG A 679 -31.33 -19.63 -7.22
N CYS A 680 -30.92 -19.95 -8.45
CA CYS A 680 -31.03 -21.29 -8.97
C CYS A 680 -29.98 -22.18 -8.28
N GLY A 681 -30.35 -22.79 -7.17
CA GLY A 681 -29.69 -23.95 -6.63
C GLY A 681 -30.27 -25.19 -7.30
N ARG A 682 -29.43 -26.15 -7.68
CA ARG A 682 -29.86 -27.48 -8.11
C ARG A 682 -30.83 -28.07 -7.11
N ALA A 683 -32.02 -28.35 -7.52
CA ALA A 683 -32.86 -29.40 -6.92
C ALA A 683 -33.92 -29.83 -7.92
N GLY A 684 -34.12 -31.12 -7.98
CA GLY A 684 -34.91 -31.84 -8.92
C GLY A 684 -36.38 -31.48 -8.99
N HIS A 685 -36.93 -31.99 -10.05
CA HIS A 685 -38.33 -32.02 -10.45
C HIS A 685 -39.35 -31.93 -9.31
N HIS A 686 -40.26 -30.95 -9.40
CA HIS A 686 -41.69 -31.19 -9.26
C HIS A 686 -42.48 -30.01 -9.89
N ARG A 687 -43.37 -30.37 -10.79
CA ARG A 687 -44.36 -29.52 -11.44
C ARG A 687 -45.33 -28.91 -10.44
N ARG A 688 -45.64 -27.60 -10.58
CA ARG A 688 -47.04 -27.09 -10.54
C ARG A 688 -47.17 -25.70 -11.17
N ARG A 689 -48.34 -25.50 -11.75
CA ARG A 689 -48.75 -24.41 -12.67
C ARG A 689 -48.98 -23.06 -11.99
N ALA A 690 -48.69 -22.04 -12.75
CA ALA A 690 -49.48 -20.83 -13.13
C ALA A 690 -49.90 -19.83 -12.05
N HIS A 691 -49.54 -18.58 -12.22
CA HIS A 691 -50.42 -17.49 -12.63
C HIS A 691 -49.59 -16.24 -12.93
N GLY A 692 -49.93 -15.51 -13.99
CA GLY A 692 -49.23 -14.33 -14.47
C GLY A 692 -49.47 -13.11 -13.58
N GLY A 693 -48.44 -12.31 -13.49
CA GLY A 693 -48.49 -10.98 -12.92
C GLY A 693 -47.41 -10.12 -13.56
N GLN A 694 -47.83 -9.15 -14.37
CA GLN A 694 -46.99 -8.15 -14.98
C GLN A 694 -46.37 -7.28 -13.86
N CYS A 695 -45.06 -7.27 -13.75
CA CYS A 695 -44.34 -6.25 -13.01
C CYS A 695 -43.42 -5.45 -13.95
N ARG A 696 -43.76 -4.20 -14.15
CA ARG A 696 -42.92 -3.21 -14.80
C ARG A 696 -41.67 -2.98 -13.96
N GLY A 697 -40.51 -3.42 -14.41
CA GLY A 697 -39.24 -3.22 -13.77
C GLY A 697 -38.72 -1.80 -13.95
N ARG A 698 -38.58 -1.05 -12.86
CA ARG A 698 -37.70 0.12 -12.80
C ARG A 698 -36.28 -0.39 -12.63
N ARG A 699 -35.40 -0.06 -13.56
CA ARG A 699 -33.95 -0.31 -13.45
C ARG A 699 -33.39 0.57 -12.35
N ALA A 700 -33.04 -0.01 -11.20
CA ALA A 700 -32.12 0.59 -10.25
C ALA A 700 -30.76 -0.10 -10.48
N GLY A 701 -29.75 0.66 -10.88
CA GLY A 701 -28.38 0.16 -11.00
C GLY A 701 -27.91 -0.30 -9.63
N ALA A 702 -27.66 -1.60 -9.50
CA ALA A 702 -27.08 -2.16 -8.29
C ALA A 702 -25.63 -1.68 -8.15
N GLN A 703 -25.37 -0.83 -7.16
CA GLN A 703 -24.00 -0.51 -6.77
C GLN A 703 -23.36 -1.77 -6.16
N TRP A 704 -22.25 -2.17 -6.75
CA TRP A 704 -21.46 -3.29 -6.29
C TRP A 704 -20.47 -2.82 -5.22
N HIS A 705 -20.67 -3.20 -3.97
CA HIS A 705 -19.66 -3.05 -2.93
C HIS A 705 -18.73 -4.27 -3.01
N GLY A 706 -17.78 -4.23 -3.94
CA GLY A 706 -16.76 -5.27 -4.07
C GLY A 706 -15.65 -4.98 -3.06
N GLY A 707 -15.62 -5.74 -1.94
CA GLY A 707 -14.55 -5.63 -0.98
C GLY A 707 -13.21 -6.03 -1.57
N ALA A 708 -12.27 -5.09 -1.66
CA ALA A 708 -10.88 -5.44 -1.55
C ALA A 708 -10.67 -5.96 -0.12
N GLY A 709 -9.90 -7.00 0.07
CA GLY A 709 -9.57 -7.47 1.41
C GLY A 709 -9.02 -6.32 2.26
N PRO A 710 -9.27 -6.30 3.57
CA PRO A 710 -8.81 -5.26 4.50
C PRO A 710 -7.31 -5.06 4.37
N SER A 711 -6.87 -3.83 4.55
CA SER A 711 -5.46 -3.50 4.57
C SER A 711 -4.86 -3.90 5.92
N VAL A 712 -3.58 -3.95 5.94
CA VAL A 712 -2.66 -4.44 6.96
C VAL A 712 -2.69 -3.67 8.29
N ALA A 713 -3.41 -2.55 8.36
CA ALA A 713 -3.47 -1.67 9.52
C ALA A 713 -3.68 -2.42 10.84
N ASP A 714 -4.32 -3.56 10.76
CA ASP A 714 -5.11 -4.11 11.84
C ASP A 714 -4.32 -5.03 12.76
N ALA A 715 -3.36 -5.77 12.21
CA ALA A 715 -2.54 -6.67 12.99
C ALA A 715 -1.47 -5.93 13.81
N ALA A 716 -0.89 -4.87 13.27
CA ALA A 716 0.10 -4.05 13.99
C ALA A 716 -0.52 -3.39 15.21
N VAL A 717 -1.78 -2.94 15.11
CA VAL A 717 -2.50 -2.31 16.21
C VAL A 717 -2.82 -3.30 17.32
N ALA A 718 -3.35 -4.48 16.99
CA ALA A 718 -3.66 -5.51 17.98
C ALA A 718 -2.42 -5.94 18.76
N ILE A 719 -1.25 -6.05 18.11
CA ILE A 719 0.00 -6.46 18.75
C ILE A 719 0.65 -5.32 19.54
N ALA A 720 0.58 -4.08 19.05
CA ALA A 720 1.08 -2.94 19.83
C ALA A 720 0.27 -2.71 21.13
N ALA A 721 -1.05 -2.98 21.10
CA ALA A 721 -1.86 -2.98 22.32
C ALA A 721 -1.42 -4.05 23.32
N LEU A 722 -0.97 -5.23 22.87
CA LEU A 722 -0.49 -6.33 23.71
C LEU A 722 0.79 -6.00 24.49
N ALA A 723 1.71 -5.26 23.89
CA ALA A 723 2.95 -4.89 24.55
C ALA A 723 2.74 -4.01 25.78
N SER A 724 1.60 -3.30 25.89
CA SER A 724 1.25 -2.46 27.03
C SER A 724 0.72 -3.26 28.23
N ASP A 725 -0.09 -4.30 27.99
CA ASP A 725 -0.69 -5.09 29.07
C ASP A 725 0.30 -6.04 29.75
N ALA A 726 1.31 -6.49 29.01
CA ALA A 726 2.37 -7.34 29.58
C ALA A 726 3.43 -6.56 30.38
N GLY A 727 3.24 -5.26 30.63
CA GLY A 727 4.24 -4.41 31.30
C GLY A 727 5.50 -4.16 30.44
N LEU A 728 5.49 -4.61 29.20
CA LEU A 728 6.54 -4.36 28.23
C LEU A 728 6.37 -2.95 27.65
N ARG A 729 7.08 -1.99 28.22
CA ARG A 729 7.38 -0.78 27.47
C ARG A 729 8.17 -1.24 26.25
N LEU A 730 7.62 -1.06 25.06
CA LEU A 730 8.42 -1.05 23.84
C LEU A 730 9.59 -0.09 24.14
N ILE A 731 10.81 -0.64 24.18
CA ILE A 731 12.02 0.13 24.44
C ILE A 731 12.11 1.12 23.27
N ASN A 732 11.69 2.36 23.53
CA ASN A 732 11.99 3.46 22.62
C ASN A 732 13.52 3.52 22.51
N SER A 733 14.04 3.43 21.33
CA SER A 733 15.45 3.58 20.99
C SER A 733 16.07 4.93 21.40
N SER A 734 15.29 5.84 21.99
CA SER A 734 15.73 7.12 22.58
C SER A 734 16.04 7.06 24.08
N GLY A 735 15.97 5.89 24.73
CA GLY A 735 16.16 5.71 26.19
C GLY A 735 17.56 5.36 26.65
N PHE A 736 18.60 5.47 25.84
CA PHE A 736 19.99 5.25 26.25
C PHE A 736 20.70 6.56 26.58
N THR A 737 20.11 7.42 27.42
CA THR A 737 20.91 8.45 28.13
C THR A 737 20.20 8.82 29.45
N LYS A 738 20.90 8.47 30.54
CA LYS A 738 20.65 8.82 31.94
C LYS A 738 19.90 7.80 32.79
N ALA A 739 20.62 6.79 33.23
CA ALA A 739 20.41 6.19 34.55
C ALA A 739 21.74 5.70 35.13
N GLY A 740 22.17 6.34 36.21
CA GLY A 740 22.86 5.72 37.31
C GLY A 740 24.34 5.42 37.14
N GLY A 741 25.18 6.29 37.73
CA GLY A 741 26.61 6.07 37.93
C GLY A 741 26.90 4.76 38.65
N PHE A 742 27.47 3.82 37.94
CA PHE A 742 28.24 2.75 38.54
C PHE A 742 29.70 3.17 38.58
N ARG A 743 30.18 3.52 39.80
CA ARG A 743 31.59 3.77 40.06
C ARG A 743 32.38 2.50 39.74
N ARG A 744 33.15 2.51 38.66
CA ARG A 744 34.24 1.54 38.45
C ARG A 744 35.37 1.83 39.42
N ARG A 745 35.63 0.91 40.36
CA ARG A 745 36.90 0.83 41.10
C ARG A 745 37.96 0.29 40.13
N HIS A 746 38.99 1.08 39.87
CA HIS A 746 40.22 0.64 39.21
C HIS A 746 41.01 -0.29 40.16
N PRO A 747 41.60 -1.37 39.66
CA PRO A 747 42.82 -1.92 40.27
C PRO A 747 44.04 -1.42 39.48
N ALA A 748 45.09 -1.16 40.27
CA ALA A 748 46.32 -0.51 39.92
C ALA A 748 47.16 -1.23 38.85
N ARG A 749 47.92 -0.42 38.13
CA ARG A 749 49.03 -0.80 37.24
C ARG A 749 50.11 -1.60 37.99
N ARG A 750 50.61 -2.67 37.36
CA ARG A 750 51.98 -3.13 37.47
C ARG A 750 52.59 -3.32 36.08
N SER A 751 53.71 -2.65 35.90
CA SER A 751 54.62 -2.69 34.77
C SER A 751 55.50 -3.93 34.77
N ALA A 752 55.83 -4.51 33.62
CA ALA A 752 57.13 -5.10 33.24
C ALA A 752 56.98 -5.64 31.78
N SER A 753 57.62 -5.01 30.82
CA SER A 753 58.91 -5.32 30.16
C SER A 753 59.05 -6.76 29.62
N GLY A 754 59.30 -6.91 28.29
CA GLY A 754 60.02 -8.04 27.72
C GLY A 754 59.50 -8.48 26.32
N PHE A 755 60.08 -7.94 25.27
CA PHE A 755 60.18 -8.62 23.96
C PHE A 755 61.22 -9.75 24.02
N PRO A 756 61.19 -10.84 23.22
CA PRO A 756 61.88 -10.75 21.94
C PRO A 756 61.25 -11.46 20.73
N ARG A 757 61.79 -11.08 19.59
CA ARG A 757 61.59 -11.59 18.24
C ARG A 757 62.19 -13.02 18.03
N ALA A 758 61.64 -13.75 17.05
CA ALA A 758 62.30 -14.48 15.99
C ALA A 758 61.32 -15.61 15.48
N ALA A 759 61.02 -15.79 14.31
CA ALA A 759 61.62 -16.01 12.99
C ALA A 759 61.16 -17.35 12.43
N SER A 760 60.88 -17.34 11.13
CA SER A 760 60.99 -18.39 10.14
C SER A 760 59.83 -19.36 9.83
N GLN A 761 59.33 -19.22 8.64
CA GLN A 761 58.78 -20.26 7.73
C GLN A 761 59.78 -21.44 7.55
N PRO A 762 59.48 -22.56 6.87
CA PRO A 762 58.55 -22.73 5.74
C PRO A 762 57.87 -24.14 5.59
N ASP A 763 56.96 -24.15 4.62
CA ASP A 763 56.72 -25.21 3.59
C ASP A 763 55.90 -26.48 3.87
N ARG A 764 54.97 -26.67 2.87
CA ARG A 764 54.46 -27.91 2.22
C ARG A 764 53.43 -28.78 2.96
N ARG A 765 52.23 -28.81 2.55
CA ARG A 765 51.62 -29.50 1.36
C ARG A 765 50.21 -29.07 1.12
#